data_3b4f04ae8e57e95f365b3e6648e6622d
#
_entry.id   3b4f04ae8e57e95f365b3e6648e6622d
#
_cell.length_a   1.000
_cell.length_b   1.000
_cell.length_c   1.000
_cell.angle_alpha   90.00
_cell.angle_beta   90.00
_cell.angle_gamma   90.00
#
_symmetry.space_group_name_H-M   'P 1'
#
loop_
_entity.id
_entity.type
_entity.pdbx_description
1 polymer ?
#
loop_
_entity_poly.entity_id
_entity_poly.type
_entity_poly.pdbx_seq_one_letter_code
_entity_poly.pdbx_strand_id
1 'polypeptide(L)'
;MKLRWLACAVAFTALDWVVACGSDSSPSDASTSAGEAGTAAGGVEAAAGAGAASNDAGAPAGGVSSGQAGEAGQGGVAGADADVALTLIRSTPAPDAENASFHDPIELVFSRPLDPKTVNSSSITLEIGDSAIAASVTLSADRATVLVRTTTPPIMPSAVTIHVTDLLQDDSGHAFAGETWSWQWPLWQSLGSPLAASSNAVSPAIALDGSEQPIVAWVQGAAAGSPLQVSSWDGSEWSTLGKALNVDVQKMASAPSLVVGADGRPLLAWSESSGVAAGSVHVARWDGAAWSLLGDAALGGSLSPPQLALDSKSQPVVAWQASATELDVMRWTATGWQALATPLVLSSDEFHGVGFTLSADLPVVAYYDVNQDVAAKSFTGTSWVSLPKVSDRERTTSAGRPSISAAGDGTLYVGYIDGDPVSNNCYVRRLSPAAASWVALDAALDVSLDSEVTSMDVRAASDGPVASWTETYEGSTKVYAARFKDSAFQLLGPAIATNGPLATGIALAVDSHGNPNVLYQAPTGLGIDRYNGSPETPYGLTARASIGGCAIPDDASPAFPQTLSATGCYGDVAKDIVNAGAIPYEINSPLWSDGATKRRFIVLPEQTTIGYTSSGAWAMPVGTIIIKEFLYQAETSDPTSLFPMETRFLVKRCEEGGCPKPWQGYSYQWNASGTEANLLPATATTKDWPYTTGGVAQTPHTHTYPARTECVRCHNASVGRVLGLQTPQLNRSHDYGQAVDNELRAFDHIGLFGTTFPKAPASPIERLATPHDPGFTLEQRSRAYFHANCAHCHNPAGECPQIDFLYDGTGLTKDNICNELVIGQPASSALYMRDSARGNDLQMPPLATLIPDARELPITANWISSLTTCP
;
A
#
# COMPACT_ATOMS: atom_id res chain seq x y z
N MET A 1 25.22 16.69 -38.35
CA MET A 1 24.51 16.16 -37.16
C MET A 1 24.61 14.64 -37.03
N LYS A 2 24.29 13.86 -38.06
CA LYS A 2 24.41 12.39 -38.03
C LYS A 2 25.81 11.84 -37.73
N LEU A 3 26.90 12.61 -38.06
CA LEU A 3 28.27 12.15 -37.85
C LEU A 3 28.77 12.16 -36.39
N ARG A 4 28.22 13.02 -35.52
CA ARG A 4 28.74 13.15 -34.14
C ARG A 4 28.26 12.03 -33.19
N TRP A 5 27.07 11.49 -33.43
CA TRP A 5 26.57 10.34 -32.68
C TRP A 5 27.23 9.03 -33.09
N LEU A 6 27.57 8.91 -34.40
CA LEU A 6 28.33 7.76 -34.87
C LEU A 6 29.70 7.61 -34.17
N ALA A 7 30.31 8.75 -33.81
CA ALA A 7 31.62 8.73 -33.12
C ALA A 7 31.50 8.10 -31.70
N CYS A 8 30.43 8.35 -30.98
CA CYS A 8 30.23 7.68 -29.71
C CYS A 8 29.90 6.18 -29.85
N ALA A 9 29.14 5.81 -30.89
CA ALA A 9 28.80 4.40 -31.18
C ALA A 9 29.98 3.62 -31.77
N VAL A 10 30.78 4.28 -32.66
CA VAL A 10 31.95 3.64 -33.33
C VAL A 10 33.14 3.43 -32.39
N ALA A 11 33.33 4.27 -31.37
CA ALA A 11 34.32 4.03 -30.32
C ALA A 11 34.11 2.70 -29.55
N PHE A 12 32.89 2.16 -29.63
CA PHE A 12 32.53 0.90 -29.00
C PHE A 12 32.90 -0.37 -29.83
N THR A 13 33.01 -0.27 -31.13
CA THR A 13 33.28 -1.42 -32.03
C THR A 13 34.75 -1.64 -32.39
N ALA A 14 35.65 -0.72 -32.04
CA ALA A 14 37.05 -0.76 -32.52
C ALA A 14 38.04 -1.53 -31.60
N LEU A 15 37.58 -2.11 -30.45
CA LEU A 15 38.51 -2.80 -29.55
C LEU A 15 38.42 -4.33 -29.53
N ASP A 16 37.49 -4.98 -30.26
CA ASP A 16 37.30 -6.43 -30.19
C ASP A 16 37.47 -7.21 -31.51
N TRP A 17 38.31 -6.68 -32.44
CA TRP A 17 38.65 -7.43 -33.66
C TRP A 17 40.18 -7.67 -33.78
N VAL A 18 40.67 -8.59 -33.00
CA VAL A 18 41.87 -9.37 -33.38
C VAL A 18 41.63 -10.81 -32.92
N VAL A 19 41.77 -11.68 -33.90
CA VAL A 19 41.82 -13.15 -33.87
C VAL A 19 40.49 -13.88 -34.17
N ALA A 20 40.25 -14.27 -35.39
CA ALA A 20 40.52 -15.55 -36.03
C ALA A 20 39.87 -15.61 -37.41
N CYS A 21 40.76 -15.76 -38.43
CA CYS A 21 40.41 -16.29 -39.74
C CYS A 21 40.47 -17.82 -39.72
N GLY A 22 39.54 -18.46 -40.41
CA GLY A 22 39.69 -19.87 -40.75
C GLY A 22 38.39 -20.49 -41.29
N SER A 23 38.15 -20.28 -42.58
CA SER A 23 37.78 -21.14 -43.71
C SER A 23 36.55 -22.08 -43.62
N ASP A 24 35.65 -21.75 -44.54
CA ASP A 24 35.01 -22.65 -45.57
C ASP A 24 34.14 -23.81 -45.14
N SER A 25 32.87 -23.82 -45.50
CA SER A 25 32.28 -24.37 -46.73
C SER A 25 30.76 -24.63 -46.57
N SER A 26 30.02 -24.12 -47.50
CA SER A 26 28.60 -24.49 -47.79
C SER A 26 28.64 -25.61 -48.85
N PRO A 27 27.53 -26.08 -49.47
CA PRO A 27 26.16 -26.33 -49.00
C PRO A 27 25.63 -27.72 -49.48
N SER A 28 24.39 -28.07 -49.21
CA SER A 28 23.43 -28.71 -50.15
C SER A 28 22.16 -29.18 -49.43
N ASP A 29 21.10 -28.63 -49.82
CA ASP A 29 19.94 -29.12 -50.56
C ASP A 29 19.16 -30.35 -50.08
N ALA A 30 17.89 -30.08 -49.99
CA ALA A 30 16.67 -30.74 -50.49
C ALA A 30 16.10 -31.97 -49.77
N SER A 31 14.90 -31.88 -49.38
CA SER A 31 13.60 -32.19 -50.01
C SER A 31 12.68 -33.03 -49.11
N THR A 32 11.54 -32.46 -48.97
CA THR A 32 10.15 -33.06 -49.03
C THR A 32 9.88 -34.49 -48.58
N SER A 33 8.91 -34.65 -47.69
CA SER A 33 7.60 -35.22 -48.10
C SER A 33 6.61 -35.33 -46.91
N ALA A 34 5.37 -35.18 -47.31
CA ALA A 34 4.14 -35.26 -46.54
C ALA A 34 3.70 -36.73 -46.28
N GLY A 35 2.74 -36.90 -45.38
CA GLY A 35 1.88 -38.09 -45.23
C GLY A 35 1.29 -38.16 -43.83
N GLU A 36 0.14 -37.66 -43.71
CA GLU A 36 -1.23 -38.22 -43.55
C GLU A 36 -1.47 -39.05 -42.27
N ALA A 37 -2.39 -38.50 -41.50
CA ALA A 37 -3.65 -39.02 -40.95
C ALA A 37 -3.74 -40.48 -40.40
N GLY A 38 -4.31 -40.56 -39.23
CA GLY A 38 -4.84 -41.80 -38.64
C GLY A 38 -5.61 -41.56 -37.34
N THR A 39 -6.91 -41.46 -37.48
CA THR A 39 -7.95 -41.46 -36.44
C THR A 39 -8.14 -42.82 -35.78
N ALA A 40 -8.51 -42.87 -34.51
CA ALA A 40 -9.53 -43.70 -33.83
C ALA A 40 -9.36 -43.63 -32.33
N ALA A 41 -10.24 -43.15 -31.54
CA ALA A 41 -11.58 -43.53 -31.04
C ALA A 41 -11.58 -44.82 -30.15
N GLY A 42 -12.14 -44.64 -28.97
CA GLY A 42 -12.61 -45.71 -28.07
C GLY A 42 -11.92 -45.64 -26.72
N GLY A 43 -12.53 -45.51 -25.59
CA GLY A 43 -13.90 -45.76 -25.17
C GLY A 43 -13.86 -46.41 -23.79
N VAL A 44 -14.47 -45.74 -22.83
CA VAL A 44 -15.26 -46.28 -21.70
C VAL A 44 -14.65 -47.40 -20.82
N GLU A 45 -14.52 -47.30 -19.52
CA GLU A 45 -15.53 -47.62 -18.52
C GLU A 45 -15.03 -47.51 -17.07
N ALA A 46 -15.97 -47.24 -16.20
CA ALA A 46 -15.86 -47.09 -14.75
C ALA A 46 -15.78 -48.45 -14.03
N ALA A 47 -15.23 -48.45 -12.85
CA ALA A 47 -15.68 -49.35 -11.79
C ALA A 47 -15.32 -48.82 -10.39
N ALA A 48 -16.35 -48.78 -9.58
CA ALA A 48 -16.36 -48.49 -8.15
C ALA A 48 -15.75 -49.66 -7.33
N GLY A 49 -15.23 -49.32 -6.15
CA GLY A 49 -14.85 -50.28 -5.15
C GLY A 49 -14.70 -49.70 -3.77
N ALA A 50 -15.69 -49.88 -2.98
CA ALA A 50 -15.76 -49.52 -1.58
C ALA A 50 -14.85 -50.40 -0.66
N GLY A 51 -14.39 -49.86 0.44
CA GLY A 51 -13.74 -50.58 1.50
C GLY A 51 -13.53 -49.76 2.75
N ALA A 52 -14.39 -49.95 3.73
CA ALA A 52 -14.34 -49.34 5.05
C ALA A 52 -13.42 -50.11 6.02
N ALA A 53 -12.88 -49.37 7.00
CA ALA A 53 -12.62 -49.78 8.39
C ALA A 53 -11.85 -48.65 9.10
N SER A 54 -12.41 -47.93 9.98
CA SER A 54 -12.63 -47.96 11.44
C SER A 54 -11.37 -48.21 12.29
N ASN A 55 -11.07 -47.23 13.13
CA ASN A 55 -10.81 -47.29 14.59
C ASN A 55 -10.11 -45.98 15.00
N ASP A 56 -10.65 -45.16 15.80
CA ASP A 56 -11.16 -45.12 17.19
C ASP A 56 -10.07 -44.59 18.15
N ALA A 57 -10.55 -43.73 19.05
CA ALA A 57 -10.00 -43.20 20.27
C ALA A 57 -9.51 -41.76 20.23
N GLY A 58 -10.02 -40.78 20.96
CA GLY A 58 -10.92 -40.76 22.10
C GLY A 58 -10.82 -39.31 22.66
N ALA A 59 -11.93 -38.66 22.77
CA ALA A 59 -12.05 -37.42 23.54
C ALA A 59 -12.34 -37.74 25.01
N PRO A 60 -12.07 -36.85 25.97
CA PRO A 60 -12.95 -36.77 27.11
C PRO A 60 -13.72 -35.47 27.18
N ALA A 61 -15.01 -35.58 27.15
CA ALA A 61 -15.98 -34.59 27.54
C ALA A 61 -15.93 -34.32 29.04
N GLY A 62 -15.87 -33.08 29.45
CA GLY A 62 -16.14 -32.63 30.79
C GLY A 62 -17.54 -32.05 30.87
N GLY A 63 -18.42 -32.70 31.59
CA GLY A 63 -19.82 -32.39 31.66
C GLY A 63 -20.15 -31.16 32.50
N VAL A 64 -21.18 -30.49 32.05
CA VAL A 64 -21.93 -29.48 32.78
C VAL A 64 -22.91 -30.15 33.70
N SER A 65 -22.86 -29.91 35.00
CA SER A 65 -23.91 -30.28 35.95
C SER A 65 -24.67 -29.06 36.37
N SER A 66 -25.93 -29.00 35.94
CA SER A 66 -26.96 -28.15 36.48
C SER A 66 -27.37 -28.61 37.88
N GLY A 67 -27.25 -27.75 38.88
CA GLY A 67 -27.77 -27.97 40.22
C GLY A 67 -28.88 -26.99 40.53
N GLN A 68 -30.01 -27.56 40.87
CA GLN A 68 -31.27 -26.88 41.22
C GLN A 68 -31.19 -26.10 42.56
N ALA A 69 -32.03 -25.08 42.61
CA ALA A 69 -32.36 -24.28 43.77
C ALA A 69 -32.98 -25.12 44.91
N GLY A 70 -32.59 -24.86 46.14
CA GLY A 70 -33.20 -25.33 47.37
C GLY A 70 -33.38 -24.16 48.33
N GLU A 71 -34.57 -24.08 48.88
CA GLU A 71 -35.16 -23.03 49.69
C GLU A 71 -34.51 -22.76 51.05
N ALA A 72 -34.88 -21.61 51.54
CA ALA A 72 -34.59 -20.91 52.78
C ALA A 72 -34.52 -21.69 54.08
N GLY A 73 -33.60 -21.32 54.92
CA GLY A 73 -33.57 -21.57 56.34
C GLY A 73 -33.02 -20.34 57.08
N GLN A 74 -33.86 -19.63 57.79
CA GLN A 74 -33.48 -18.58 58.72
C GLN A 74 -32.70 -19.11 59.90
N GLY A 75 -31.61 -18.41 60.26
CA GLY A 75 -30.93 -18.64 61.52
C GLY A 75 -29.73 -17.71 61.62
N GLY A 76 -29.86 -16.56 62.28
CA GLY A 76 -28.79 -15.65 62.56
C GLY A 76 -27.83 -16.22 63.60
N VAL A 77 -26.58 -15.96 63.38
CA VAL A 77 -25.53 -15.63 64.38
C VAL A 77 -24.48 -14.72 63.68
N ALA A 78 -24.21 -13.58 64.26
CA ALA A 78 -23.07 -12.78 63.92
C ALA A 78 -21.77 -13.62 64.10
N GLY A 79 -21.21 -14.07 63.00
CA GLY A 79 -19.89 -14.65 62.94
C GLY A 79 -18.98 -13.62 62.33
N ALA A 80 -17.83 -13.39 63.00
CA ALA A 80 -16.76 -12.54 62.54
C ALA A 80 -16.47 -12.72 61.07
N ASP A 81 -16.38 -11.62 60.33
CA ASP A 81 -15.88 -11.61 58.93
C ASP A 81 -14.51 -12.36 58.94
N ALA A 82 -14.53 -13.56 58.37
CA ALA A 82 -13.30 -14.25 58.06
C ALA A 82 -12.54 -13.31 57.14
N ASP A 83 -11.29 -13.17 57.42
CA ASP A 83 -10.28 -12.34 56.73
C ASP A 83 -10.16 -12.73 55.22
N VAL A 84 -11.17 -12.35 54.43
CA VAL A 84 -11.18 -12.64 53.01
C VAL A 84 -10.38 -11.56 52.33
N ALA A 85 -9.23 -11.90 51.78
CA ALA A 85 -8.30 -11.00 51.13
C ALA A 85 -8.98 -10.20 50.00
N LEU A 86 -8.62 -8.94 49.86
CA LEU A 86 -8.96 -8.14 48.68
C LEU A 86 -8.22 -8.71 47.45
N THR A 87 -8.97 -9.10 46.42
CA THR A 87 -8.40 -9.70 45.19
C THR A 87 -8.91 -8.99 43.96
N LEU A 88 -8.12 -9.03 42.89
CA LEU A 88 -8.54 -8.62 41.56
C LEU A 88 -9.33 -9.76 40.93
N ILE A 89 -10.58 -9.52 40.55
CA ILE A 89 -11.47 -10.51 39.91
C ILE A 89 -11.22 -10.55 38.40
N ARG A 90 -11.03 -9.36 37.78
CA ARG A 90 -10.89 -9.19 36.33
C ARG A 90 -10.12 -7.92 36.03
N SER A 91 -9.29 -7.97 34.99
CA SER A 91 -8.74 -6.79 34.33
C SER A 91 -9.11 -6.78 32.85
N THR A 92 -9.31 -5.60 32.31
CA THR A 92 -9.45 -5.37 30.88
C THR A 92 -8.50 -4.19 30.54
N PRO A 93 -7.44 -4.37 29.74
CA PRO A 93 -7.03 -5.61 29.07
C PRO A 93 -6.62 -6.74 30.05
N ALA A 94 -6.81 -7.98 29.64
CA ALA A 94 -6.29 -9.13 30.37
C ALA A 94 -4.76 -9.19 30.30
N PRO A 95 -4.07 -9.86 31.26
CA PRO A 95 -2.66 -10.16 31.15
C PRO A 95 -2.31 -10.78 29.79
N ASP A 96 -1.18 -10.36 29.20
CA ASP A 96 -0.65 -10.83 27.91
C ASP A 96 -1.58 -10.62 26.69
N ALA A 97 -2.59 -9.74 26.78
CA ALA A 97 -3.42 -9.38 25.65
C ALA A 97 -2.58 -8.69 24.55
N GLU A 98 -2.60 -9.22 23.33
CA GLU A 98 -1.83 -8.68 22.20
C GLU A 98 -2.57 -7.61 21.37
N ASN A 99 -3.91 -7.52 21.53
CA ASN A 99 -4.78 -6.66 20.73
C ASN A 99 -5.67 -5.76 21.62
N ALA A 100 -5.07 -5.08 22.59
CA ALA A 100 -5.82 -4.22 23.50
C ALA A 100 -6.22 -2.89 22.83
N SER A 101 -7.42 -2.41 23.15
CA SER A 101 -7.89 -1.08 22.74
C SER A 101 -7.21 0.00 23.58
N PHE A 102 -6.68 1.02 22.90
CA PHE A 102 -6.22 2.23 23.55
C PHE A 102 -7.38 3.20 23.86
N HIS A 103 -8.46 3.14 23.07
CA HIS A 103 -9.61 4.03 23.19
C HIS A 103 -10.51 3.71 24.41
N ASP A 104 -10.44 2.49 24.90
CA ASP A 104 -11.20 2.05 26.06
C ASP A 104 -10.42 2.29 27.36
N PRO A 105 -11.12 2.52 28.49
CA PRO A 105 -10.45 2.58 29.77
C PRO A 105 -9.89 1.23 30.16
N ILE A 106 -8.75 1.19 30.82
CA ILE A 106 -8.31 0.01 31.54
C ILE A 106 -9.26 -0.17 32.72
N GLU A 107 -9.92 -1.32 32.80
CA GLU A 107 -10.92 -1.65 33.81
C GLU A 107 -10.33 -2.71 34.77
N LEU A 108 -10.38 -2.41 36.07
CA LEU A 108 -9.95 -3.31 37.13
C LEU A 108 -11.12 -3.58 38.07
N VAL A 109 -11.58 -4.81 38.16
CA VAL A 109 -12.71 -5.21 39.00
C VAL A 109 -12.22 -5.99 40.21
N PHE A 110 -12.51 -5.49 41.41
CA PHE A 110 -12.09 -6.06 42.67
C PHE A 110 -13.21 -6.81 43.39
N SER A 111 -12.83 -7.72 44.28
CA SER A 111 -13.77 -8.60 45.03
C SER A 111 -14.58 -7.86 46.10
N ARG A 112 -14.18 -6.63 46.46
CA ARG A 112 -14.76 -5.83 47.55
C ARG A 112 -14.78 -4.34 47.20
N PRO A 113 -15.69 -3.54 47.83
CA PRO A 113 -15.66 -2.08 47.68
C PRO A 113 -14.37 -1.51 48.25
N LEU A 114 -13.75 -0.62 47.46
CA LEU A 114 -12.46 0.02 47.77
C LEU A 114 -12.65 1.32 48.57
N ASP A 115 -11.70 1.64 49.46
CA ASP A 115 -11.58 2.97 50.07
C ASP A 115 -11.22 4.01 48.99
N PRO A 116 -12.07 5.01 48.72
CA PRO A 116 -11.84 5.99 47.67
C PRO A 116 -10.52 6.78 47.85
N LYS A 117 -10.02 6.86 49.08
CA LYS A 117 -8.78 7.59 49.39
C LYS A 117 -7.52 6.87 48.89
N THR A 118 -7.63 5.55 48.74
CA THR A 118 -6.50 4.70 48.31
C THR A 118 -6.47 4.51 46.79
N VAL A 119 -7.53 4.88 46.08
CA VAL A 119 -7.62 4.77 44.62
C VAL A 119 -7.05 6.02 43.98
N ASN A 120 -5.79 5.98 43.59
CA ASN A 120 -5.07 7.10 42.98
C ASN A 120 -3.83 6.63 42.22
N SER A 121 -3.09 7.58 41.62
CA SER A 121 -1.90 7.32 40.83
C SER A 121 -0.65 6.85 41.61
N SER A 122 -0.75 6.72 42.94
CA SER A 122 0.31 6.12 43.76
C SER A 122 0.06 4.63 44.02
N SER A 123 -1.21 4.21 44.02
CA SER A 123 -1.61 2.81 44.21
C SER A 123 -1.74 2.05 42.87
N ILE A 124 -1.96 2.78 41.77
CA ILE A 124 -2.10 2.20 40.43
C ILE A 124 -1.27 3.05 39.45
N THR A 125 -0.24 2.46 38.86
CA THR A 125 0.67 3.12 37.91
C THR A 125 0.76 2.35 36.61
N LEU A 126 1.05 3.08 35.51
CA LEU A 126 1.31 2.51 34.19
C LEU A 126 2.73 2.86 33.75
N GLU A 127 3.40 1.93 33.06
CA GLU A 127 4.73 2.10 32.49
C GLU A 127 4.82 1.55 31.08
N ILE A 128 5.67 2.16 30.25
CA ILE A 128 6.15 1.63 28.97
C ILE A 128 7.67 1.54 29.08
N GLY A 129 8.20 0.33 29.03
CA GLY A 129 9.58 0.06 29.40
C GLY A 129 9.82 0.52 30.84
N ASP A 130 10.85 1.35 31.06
CA ASP A 130 11.16 1.91 32.39
C ASP A 130 10.57 3.31 32.61
N SER A 131 9.61 3.75 31.79
CA SER A 131 9.06 5.11 31.82
C SER A 131 7.61 5.12 32.28
N ALA A 132 7.31 5.84 33.36
CA ALA A 132 5.96 6.01 33.85
C ALA A 132 5.08 6.81 32.86
N ILE A 133 3.83 6.38 32.66
CA ILE A 133 2.85 7.04 31.83
C ILE A 133 1.84 7.79 32.72
N ALA A 134 1.58 9.05 32.41
CA ALA A 134 0.56 9.81 33.11
C ALA A 134 -0.84 9.25 32.81
N ALA A 135 -1.56 8.89 33.87
CA ALA A 135 -2.91 8.33 33.78
C ALA A 135 -3.84 8.94 34.84
N SER A 136 -5.12 9.03 34.51
CA SER A 136 -6.18 9.31 35.46
C SER A 136 -6.71 7.99 36.03
N VAL A 137 -6.86 7.92 37.35
CA VAL A 137 -7.40 6.74 38.05
C VAL A 137 -8.72 7.17 38.72
N THR A 138 -9.82 6.51 38.36
CA THR A 138 -11.16 6.83 38.85
C THR A 138 -11.88 5.60 39.39
N LEU A 139 -12.54 5.75 40.53
CA LEU A 139 -13.37 4.72 41.13
C LEU A 139 -14.80 4.85 40.63
N SER A 140 -15.39 3.78 40.14
CA SER A 140 -16.79 3.73 39.68
C SER A 140 -17.78 3.80 40.87
N ALA A 141 -19.04 4.04 40.56
CA ALA A 141 -20.10 4.19 41.58
C ALA A 141 -20.35 2.90 42.38
N ASP A 142 -20.06 1.73 41.83
CA ASP A 142 -20.12 0.43 42.53
C ASP A 142 -19.02 0.26 43.60
N ARG A 143 -18.01 1.15 43.55
CA ARG A 143 -16.85 1.17 44.45
C ARG A 143 -15.96 -0.09 44.37
N ALA A 144 -16.20 -0.97 43.43
CA ALA A 144 -15.43 -2.20 43.21
C ALA A 144 -14.67 -2.17 41.87
N THR A 145 -15.03 -1.22 40.99
CA THR A 145 -14.44 -1.07 39.68
C THR A 145 -13.60 0.19 39.60
N VAL A 146 -12.34 0.07 39.18
CA VAL A 146 -11.43 1.19 38.90
C VAL A 146 -11.25 1.32 37.41
N LEU A 147 -11.36 2.56 36.91
CA LEU A 147 -11.09 2.92 35.52
C LEU A 147 -9.81 3.73 35.45
N VAL A 148 -8.86 3.25 34.63
CA VAL A 148 -7.58 3.95 34.39
C VAL A 148 -7.54 4.40 32.93
N ARG A 149 -7.26 5.69 32.70
CA ARG A 149 -7.11 6.26 31.34
C ARG A 149 -5.81 7.03 31.25
N THR A 150 -5.04 6.80 30.19
CA THR A 150 -3.88 7.64 29.89
C THR A 150 -4.33 9.03 29.47
N THR A 151 -3.54 10.05 29.83
CA THR A 151 -3.85 11.43 29.48
C THR A 151 -3.36 11.84 28.10
N THR A 152 -2.40 11.10 27.56
CA THR A 152 -1.85 11.29 26.21
C THR A 152 -1.56 9.93 25.61
N PRO A 153 -1.81 9.74 24.29
CA PRO A 153 -1.45 8.50 23.64
C PRO A 153 0.07 8.32 23.62
N PRO A 154 0.59 7.14 23.98
CA PRO A 154 1.99 6.82 23.79
C PRO A 154 2.33 6.56 22.32
N ILE A 155 3.61 6.40 22.02
CA ILE A 155 4.04 5.94 20.70
C ILE A 155 3.62 4.46 20.57
N MET A 156 2.86 4.14 19.53
CA MET A 156 2.37 2.78 19.25
C MET A 156 3.28 2.09 18.21
N PRO A 157 3.43 0.77 18.24
CA PRO A 157 2.93 -0.16 19.26
C PRO A 157 3.73 -0.10 20.55
N SER A 158 3.10 -0.41 21.69
CA SER A 158 3.77 -0.37 22.99
C SER A 158 3.36 -1.54 23.89
N ALA A 159 4.35 -2.15 24.53
CA ALA A 159 4.13 -3.01 25.68
C ALA A 159 3.88 -2.16 26.92
N VAL A 160 2.73 -2.31 27.53
CA VAL A 160 2.30 -1.54 28.70
C VAL A 160 2.27 -2.42 29.92
N THR A 161 2.83 -1.97 31.00
CA THR A 161 2.81 -2.64 32.31
C THR A 161 1.98 -1.83 33.28
N ILE A 162 1.10 -2.49 34.00
CA ILE A 162 0.36 -1.92 35.12
C ILE A 162 0.86 -2.50 36.43
N HIS A 163 1.02 -1.62 37.42
CA HIS A 163 1.35 -2.00 38.78
C HIS A 163 0.19 -1.57 39.68
N VAL A 164 -0.40 -2.52 40.37
CA VAL A 164 -1.36 -2.30 41.46
C VAL A 164 -0.67 -2.67 42.76
N THR A 165 -0.49 -1.70 43.64
CA THR A 165 0.33 -1.87 44.85
C THR A 165 -0.52 -2.19 46.08
N ASP A 166 0.15 -2.52 47.19
CA ASP A 166 -0.43 -2.73 48.52
C ASP A 166 -0.97 -1.46 49.18
N LEU A 167 -0.73 -0.30 48.58
CA LEU A 167 -1.37 0.96 48.97
C LEU A 167 -2.87 1.00 48.72
N LEU A 168 -3.37 0.15 47.81
CA LEU A 168 -4.79 -0.01 47.56
C LEU A 168 -5.45 -0.82 48.67
N GLN A 169 -6.54 -0.29 49.26
CA GLN A 169 -7.26 -0.92 50.36
C GLN A 169 -8.75 -0.96 50.13
N ASP A 170 -9.43 -1.97 50.73
CA ASP A 170 -10.88 -1.99 50.80
C ASP A 170 -11.41 -1.07 51.91
N ASP A 171 -12.73 -0.92 52.01
CA ASP A 171 -13.43 -0.11 53.01
C ASP A 171 -13.14 -0.55 54.45
N SER A 172 -12.70 -1.79 54.65
CA SER A 172 -12.36 -2.36 55.96
C SER A 172 -10.87 -2.20 56.31
N GLY A 173 -10.06 -1.63 55.39
CA GLY A 173 -8.63 -1.40 55.58
C GLY A 173 -7.73 -2.61 55.19
N HIS A 174 -8.30 -3.65 54.50
CA HIS A 174 -7.48 -4.75 54.03
C HIS A 174 -6.73 -4.28 52.76
N ALA A 175 -5.40 -4.39 52.79
CA ALA A 175 -4.55 -4.05 51.65
C ALA A 175 -4.64 -5.10 50.55
N PHE A 176 -4.55 -4.65 49.30
CA PHE A 176 -4.31 -5.51 48.15
C PHE A 176 -2.89 -6.12 48.21
N ALA A 177 -2.72 -7.36 47.78
CA ALA A 177 -1.44 -8.02 47.87
C ALA A 177 -0.36 -7.44 46.93
N GLY A 178 -0.80 -6.66 45.95
CA GLY A 178 0.06 -6.14 44.88
C GLY A 178 0.14 -7.13 43.73
N GLU A 179 -0.12 -6.65 42.52
CA GLU A 179 0.02 -7.41 41.27
C GLU A 179 0.59 -6.52 40.15
N THR A 180 1.31 -7.15 39.24
CA THR A 180 1.88 -6.51 38.06
C THR A 180 1.67 -7.41 36.85
N TRP A 181 1.18 -6.85 35.76
CA TRP A 181 1.05 -7.56 34.48
C TRP A 181 1.18 -6.62 33.31
N SER A 182 1.33 -7.15 32.11
CA SER A 182 1.56 -6.39 30.90
C SER A 182 0.60 -6.82 29.79
N TRP A 183 0.41 -5.94 28.80
CA TRP A 183 -0.29 -6.22 27.55
C TRP A 183 0.30 -5.38 26.42
N GLN A 184 -0.17 -5.61 25.16
CA GLN A 184 0.22 -4.81 24.02
C GLN A 184 -0.92 -3.86 23.59
N TRP A 185 -0.58 -2.58 23.39
CA TRP A 185 -1.35 -1.68 22.57
C TRP A 185 -0.78 -1.69 21.15
N PRO A 186 -1.45 -2.33 20.21
CA PRO A 186 -1.01 -2.33 18.82
C PRO A 186 -1.24 -0.97 18.18
N LEU A 187 -0.52 -0.68 17.12
CA LEU A 187 -0.74 0.53 16.32
C LEU A 187 -2.13 0.49 15.64
N TRP A 188 -2.49 -0.70 15.12
CA TRP A 188 -3.79 -1.01 14.56
C TRP A 188 -4.45 -2.11 15.38
N GLN A 189 -5.63 -1.83 15.88
CA GLN A 189 -6.43 -2.78 16.64
C GLN A 189 -7.44 -3.46 15.73
N SER A 190 -7.34 -4.78 15.58
CA SER A 190 -8.39 -5.56 14.92
C SER A 190 -9.62 -5.69 15.79
N LEU A 191 -10.79 -5.36 15.25
CA LEU A 191 -12.06 -5.37 15.98
C LEU A 191 -12.76 -6.73 15.83
N GLY A 192 -12.38 -7.67 16.69
CA GLY A 192 -12.98 -9.01 16.75
C GLY A 192 -12.52 -9.95 15.63
N SER A 193 -13.18 -11.10 15.52
CA SER A 193 -12.98 -12.04 14.40
C SER A 193 -13.61 -11.48 13.14
N PRO A 194 -13.10 -11.87 11.94
CA PRO A 194 -13.67 -11.40 10.70
C PRO A 194 -15.18 -11.58 10.65
N LEU A 195 -15.90 -10.51 10.33
CA LEU A 195 -17.33 -10.57 10.05
C LEU A 195 -17.56 -11.37 8.76
N ALA A 196 -18.71 -12.04 8.67
CA ALA A 196 -19.02 -12.86 7.51
C ALA A 196 -17.94 -13.91 7.23
N ALA A 197 -17.90 -14.98 8.00
CA ALA A 197 -16.93 -16.07 7.96
C ALA A 197 -16.82 -16.81 6.60
N SER A 198 -16.91 -16.09 5.49
CA SER A 198 -16.67 -16.57 4.13
C SER A 198 -16.15 -15.45 3.26
N SER A 199 -15.24 -15.77 2.33
CA SER A 199 -14.67 -14.89 1.30
C SER A 199 -15.71 -14.22 0.36
N ASN A 200 -17.01 -14.39 0.61
CA ASN A 200 -18.08 -13.95 -0.29
C ASN A 200 -18.79 -12.66 0.16
N ALA A 201 -18.30 -11.97 1.19
CA ALA A 201 -18.81 -10.64 1.51
C ALA A 201 -18.31 -9.65 0.45
N VAL A 202 -19.22 -8.88 -0.13
CA VAL A 202 -18.88 -7.92 -1.19
C VAL A 202 -19.36 -6.53 -0.84
N SER A 203 -18.63 -5.53 -1.34
CA SER A 203 -19.02 -4.11 -1.30
C SER A 203 -19.36 -3.60 0.10
N PRO A 204 -18.42 -3.66 1.05
CA PRO A 204 -18.70 -3.25 2.41
C PRO A 204 -18.79 -1.72 2.55
N ALA A 205 -19.56 -1.26 3.57
CA ALA A 205 -19.65 0.12 4.00
C ALA A 205 -19.49 0.23 5.51
N ILE A 206 -18.86 1.31 5.98
CA ILE A 206 -18.61 1.58 7.39
C ILE A 206 -19.03 3.00 7.76
N ALA A 207 -19.60 3.16 8.96
CA ALA A 207 -19.83 4.45 9.60
C ALA A 207 -19.62 4.29 11.11
N LEU A 208 -19.43 5.40 11.84
CA LEU A 208 -19.28 5.39 13.29
C LEU A 208 -20.58 5.88 13.95
N ASP A 209 -20.95 5.28 15.07
CA ASP A 209 -22.05 5.74 15.91
C ASP A 209 -21.65 6.94 16.79
N GLY A 210 -22.57 7.41 17.64
CA GLY A 210 -22.32 8.55 18.54
C GLY A 210 -21.29 8.28 19.64
N SER A 211 -20.89 7.02 19.83
CA SER A 211 -19.82 6.57 20.73
C SER A 211 -18.54 6.22 19.98
N GLU A 212 -18.47 6.59 18.68
CA GLU A 212 -17.36 6.31 17.77
C GLU A 212 -17.13 4.79 17.55
N GLN A 213 -18.15 3.96 17.80
CA GLN A 213 -18.07 2.54 17.51
C GLN A 213 -18.53 2.25 16.07
N PRO A 214 -17.83 1.36 15.34
CA PRO A 214 -18.16 1.10 13.94
C PRO A 214 -19.46 0.30 13.77
N ILE A 215 -20.23 0.75 12.78
CA ILE A 215 -21.36 0.02 12.20
C ILE A 215 -20.96 -0.34 10.78
N VAL A 216 -21.18 -1.58 10.38
CA VAL A 216 -20.77 -2.11 9.08
C VAL A 216 -21.95 -2.71 8.35
N ALA A 217 -22.06 -2.44 7.05
CA ALA A 217 -23.04 -3.06 6.16
C ALA A 217 -22.36 -3.76 5.00
N TRP A 218 -22.85 -4.94 4.58
CA TRP A 218 -22.32 -5.70 3.46
C TRP A 218 -23.35 -6.60 2.82
N VAL A 219 -23.09 -7.03 1.58
CA VAL A 219 -23.86 -8.08 0.91
C VAL A 219 -23.13 -9.41 1.05
N GLN A 220 -23.80 -10.43 1.58
CA GLN A 220 -23.22 -11.76 1.80
C GLN A 220 -23.36 -12.64 0.55
N GLY A 221 -22.50 -12.41 -0.45
CA GLY A 221 -22.48 -13.11 -1.72
C GLY A 221 -22.79 -12.21 -2.91
N ALA A 222 -22.53 -12.72 -4.11
CA ALA A 222 -22.73 -12.01 -5.37
C ALA A 222 -23.88 -12.57 -6.23
N ALA A 223 -24.81 -13.30 -5.63
CA ALA A 223 -25.94 -13.91 -6.33
C ALA A 223 -27.28 -13.23 -5.95
N ALA A 224 -28.30 -13.45 -6.76
CA ALA A 224 -29.66 -13.07 -6.41
C ALA A 224 -30.05 -13.71 -5.07
N GLY A 225 -30.66 -12.93 -4.19
CA GLY A 225 -31.05 -13.35 -2.85
C GLY A 225 -29.93 -13.33 -1.82
N SER A 226 -28.71 -12.93 -2.16
CA SER A 226 -27.65 -12.69 -1.19
C SER A 226 -28.08 -11.65 -0.17
N PRO A 227 -28.03 -11.96 1.14
CA PRO A 227 -28.56 -11.08 2.17
C PRO A 227 -27.72 -9.82 2.35
N LEU A 228 -28.37 -8.67 2.38
CA LEU A 228 -27.80 -7.40 2.83
C LEU A 228 -27.89 -7.34 4.36
N GLN A 229 -26.76 -7.27 5.03
CA GLN A 229 -26.64 -7.34 6.48
C GLN A 229 -25.99 -6.08 7.05
N VAL A 230 -26.31 -5.81 8.33
CA VAL A 230 -25.70 -4.74 9.11
C VAL A 230 -25.34 -5.27 10.49
N SER A 231 -24.16 -4.92 10.99
CA SER A 231 -23.72 -5.21 12.36
C SER A 231 -23.11 -3.99 13.00
N SER A 232 -23.21 -3.88 14.32
CA SER A 232 -22.57 -2.86 15.14
C SER A 232 -21.59 -3.50 16.11
N TRP A 233 -20.49 -2.82 16.37
CA TRP A 233 -19.52 -3.14 17.41
C TRP A 233 -19.93 -2.44 18.72
N ASP A 234 -19.92 -3.15 19.84
CA ASP A 234 -20.29 -2.59 21.15
C ASP A 234 -19.07 -2.23 22.04
N GLY A 235 -17.86 -2.39 21.50
CA GLY A 235 -16.60 -2.27 22.21
C GLY A 235 -15.93 -3.63 22.48
N SER A 236 -16.69 -4.73 22.41
CA SER A 236 -16.21 -6.08 22.71
C SER A 236 -16.61 -7.13 21.67
N GLU A 237 -17.82 -7.02 21.11
CA GLU A 237 -18.33 -7.99 20.15
C GLU A 237 -19.21 -7.35 19.06
N TRP A 238 -19.35 -8.06 17.96
CA TRP A 238 -20.23 -7.68 16.87
C TRP A 238 -21.64 -8.20 17.07
N SER A 239 -22.61 -7.33 16.99
CA SER A 239 -24.04 -7.66 17.07
C SER A 239 -24.75 -7.32 15.76
N THR A 240 -25.49 -8.27 15.19
CA THR A 240 -26.27 -8.04 13.96
C THR A 240 -27.49 -7.16 14.26
N LEU A 241 -27.65 -6.09 13.48
CA LEU A 241 -28.78 -5.18 13.59
C LEU A 241 -30.00 -5.68 12.78
N GLY A 242 -30.83 -6.45 13.42
CA GLY A 242 -32.06 -6.95 12.83
C GLY A 242 -31.87 -8.07 11.81
N LYS A 243 -32.82 -8.16 10.87
CA LYS A 243 -32.78 -9.16 9.77
C LYS A 243 -32.17 -8.56 8.51
N ALA A 244 -31.85 -9.42 7.52
CA ALA A 244 -31.46 -8.98 6.19
C ALA A 244 -32.48 -7.97 5.60
N LEU A 245 -31.95 -6.95 4.93
CA LEU A 245 -32.73 -5.80 4.46
C LEU A 245 -33.29 -5.97 3.05
N ASN A 246 -33.00 -7.07 2.36
CA ASN A 246 -33.55 -7.28 1.01
C ASN A 246 -35.06 -7.13 0.98
N VAL A 247 -35.55 -6.24 0.13
CA VAL A 247 -37.00 -6.04 -0.12
C VAL A 247 -37.53 -7.16 -1.01
N ASP A 248 -36.76 -7.52 -2.02
CA ASP A 248 -37.06 -8.63 -2.93
C ASP A 248 -35.91 -9.66 -2.90
N VAL A 249 -36.16 -10.77 -2.22
CA VAL A 249 -35.19 -11.88 -2.08
C VAL A 249 -34.87 -12.61 -3.40
N GLN A 250 -35.51 -12.26 -4.50
CA GLN A 250 -35.20 -12.79 -5.83
C GLN A 250 -34.24 -11.87 -6.61
N LYS A 251 -33.91 -10.71 -6.04
CA LYS A 251 -33.01 -9.74 -6.64
C LYS A 251 -31.66 -9.73 -5.92
N MET A 252 -30.66 -9.18 -6.59
CA MET A 252 -29.33 -8.94 -6.04
C MET A 252 -29.30 -7.52 -5.48
N ALA A 253 -28.90 -7.37 -4.21
CA ALA A 253 -28.64 -6.06 -3.62
C ALA A 253 -27.31 -5.50 -4.14
N SER A 254 -27.25 -4.19 -4.39
CA SER A 254 -26.00 -3.48 -4.73
C SER A 254 -25.17 -3.20 -3.46
N ALA A 255 -23.97 -2.65 -3.67
CA ALA A 255 -23.16 -2.07 -2.62
C ALA A 255 -23.98 -1.07 -1.76
N PRO A 256 -24.09 -1.28 -0.44
CA PRO A 256 -24.77 -0.34 0.43
C PRO A 256 -23.98 0.94 0.64
N SER A 257 -24.70 2.02 0.91
CA SER A 257 -24.14 3.28 1.43
C SER A 257 -24.71 3.52 2.82
N LEU A 258 -23.84 3.66 3.82
CA LEU A 258 -24.18 3.70 5.23
C LEU A 258 -23.80 5.05 5.84
N VAL A 259 -24.71 5.65 6.61
CA VAL A 259 -24.46 6.83 7.42
C VAL A 259 -25.12 6.68 8.78
N VAL A 260 -24.67 7.45 9.78
CA VAL A 260 -25.28 7.45 11.12
C VAL A 260 -25.81 8.84 11.45
N GLY A 261 -27.06 8.92 11.87
CA GLY A 261 -27.69 10.18 12.27
C GLY A 261 -27.13 10.71 13.59
N ALA A 262 -27.40 11.99 13.89
CA ALA A 262 -27.02 12.61 15.15
C ALA A 262 -27.68 11.94 16.38
N ASP A 263 -28.70 11.10 16.17
CA ASP A 263 -29.35 10.26 17.19
C ASP A 263 -28.64 8.91 17.39
N GLY A 264 -27.47 8.71 16.77
CA GLY A 264 -26.68 7.47 16.82
C GLY A 264 -27.27 6.31 16.01
N ARG A 265 -28.31 6.54 15.20
CA ARG A 265 -29.01 5.48 14.47
C ARG A 265 -28.54 5.41 13.02
N PRO A 266 -28.23 4.20 12.51
CA PRO A 266 -27.80 4.04 11.13
C PRO A 266 -28.96 4.18 10.13
N LEU A 267 -28.61 4.74 8.96
CA LEU A 267 -29.41 4.77 7.75
C LEU A 267 -28.63 4.10 6.62
N LEU A 268 -29.33 3.36 5.78
CA LEU A 268 -28.74 2.58 4.71
C LEU A 268 -29.48 2.84 3.40
N ALA A 269 -28.73 3.06 2.31
CA ALA A 269 -29.25 3.08 0.95
C ALA A 269 -28.64 1.95 0.13
N TRP A 270 -29.45 1.30 -0.71
CA TRP A 270 -29.03 0.26 -1.65
C TRP A 270 -29.97 0.21 -2.85
N SER A 271 -29.59 -0.51 -3.89
CA SER A 271 -30.50 -0.85 -4.99
C SER A 271 -30.60 -2.36 -5.16
N GLU A 272 -31.74 -2.82 -5.69
CA GLU A 272 -32.00 -4.23 -5.97
C GLU A 272 -32.33 -4.44 -7.45
N SER A 273 -31.56 -5.31 -8.14
CA SER A 273 -31.73 -5.61 -9.54
C SER A 273 -31.80 -7.11 -9.82
N SER A 274 -32.43 -7.48 -10.92
CA SER A 274 -32.49 -8.86 -11.43
C SER A 274 -31.44 -9.13 -12.54
N GLY A 275 -30.33 -8.37 -12.56
CA GLY A 275 -29.27 -8.48 -13.55
C GLY A 275 -28.82 -7.12 -14.06
N VAL A 276 -28.64 -6.97 -15.39
CA VAL A 276 -28.16 -5.74 -16.03
C VAL A 276 -29.18 -4.59 -16.10
N ALA A 277 -30.42 -4.81 -15.66
CA ALA A 277 -31.44 -3.78 -15.59
C ALA A 277 -31.19 -2.85 -14.40
N ALA A 278 -31.63 -1.58 -14.51
CA ALA A 278 -31.58 -0.63 -13.42
C ALA A 278 -32.26 -1.17 -12.15
N GLY A 279 -31.56 -1.14 -11.04
CA GLY A 279 -32.03 -1.64 -9.74
C GLY A 279 -32.96 -0.65 -9.05
N SER A 280 -33.95 -1.14 -8.31
CA SER A 280 -34.85 -0.31 -7.50
C SER A 280 -34.09 0.26 -6.29
N VAL A 281 -34.08 1.57 -6.10
CA VAL A 281 -33.38 2.26 -4.99
C VAL A 281 -34.26 2.24 -3.74
N HIS A 282 -33.68 1.79 -2.63
CA HIS A 282 -34.30 1.73 -1.31
C HIS A 282 -33.45 2.48 -0.28
N VAL A 283 -34.13 3.07 0.72
CA VAL A 283 -33.47 3.66 1.90
C VAL A 283 -34.19 3.19 3.14
N ALA A 284 -33.47 2.74 4.15
CA ALA A 284 -34.00 2.31 5.42
C ALA A 284 -33.32 3.01 6.60
N ARG A 285 -34.03 3.12 7.72
CA ARG A 285 -33.52 3.65 8.98
C ARG A 285 -33.73 2.61 10.09
N TRP A 286 -32.74 2.46 10.95
CA TRP A 286 -32.84 1.70 12.18
C TRP A 286 -33.49 2.53 13.28
N ASP A 287 -34.50 2.00 13.98
CA ASP A 287 -35.19 2.72 15.04
C ASP A 287 -34.70 2.37 16.46
N GLY A 288 -33.75 1.44 16.55
CA GLY A 288 -33.20 0.86 17.77
C GLY A 288 -33.66 -0.59 17.99
N ALA A 289 -34.66 -1.08 17.25
CA ALA A 289 -35.17 -2.43 17.34
C ALA A 289 -35.40 -3.09 15.96
N ALA A 290 -35.75 -2.30 14.95
CA ALA A 290 -36.04 -2.79 13.61
C ALA A 290 -35.67 -1.79 12.53
N TRP A 291 -35.46 -2.31 11.33
CA TRP A 291 -35.29 -1.50 10.11
C TRP A 291 -36.66 -1.14 9.52
N SER A 292 -36.84 0.12 9.16
CA SER A 292 -38.01 0.60 8.45
C SER A 292 -37.62 1.36 7.20
N LEU A 293 -38.27 1.04 6.08
CA LEU A 293 -38.09 1.76 4.82
C LEU A 293 -38.57 3.21 4.93
N LEU A 294 -37.82 4.13 4.36
CA LEU A 294 -38.23 5.53 4.22
C LEU A 294 -39.00 5.71 2.91
N GLY A 295 -40.32 5.63 3.01
CA GLY A 295 -41.26 5.64 1.88
C GLY A 295 -41.74 4.24 1.50
N ASP A 296 -42.96 4.20 0.88
CA ASP A 296 -43.68 2.96 0.59
C ASP A 296 -43.28 2.32 -0.73
N ALA A 297 -42.47 3.02 -1.55
CA ALA A 297 -42.01 2.58 -2.88
C ALA A 297 -40.54 2.87 -3.10
N ALA A 298 -39.95 2.15 -4.06
CA ALA A 298 -38.61 2.46 -4.57
C ALA A 298 -38.56 3.87 -5.14
N LEU A 299 -37.44 4.58 -4.94
CA LEU A 299 -37.27 5.95 -5.39
C LEU A 299 -37.12 6.07 -6.92
N GLY A 300 -36.54 5.07 -7.54
CA GLY A 300 -36.28 5.04 -8.99
C GLY A 300 -35.43 3.82 -9.36
N GLY A 301 -35.07 3.73 -10.66
CA GLY A 301 -34.08 2.78 -11.14
C GLY A 301 -32.68 3.34 -10.98
N SER A 302 -31.71 2.51 -10.63
CA SER A 302 -30.31 2.90 -10.53
C SER A 302 -29.41 1.96 -11.33
N LEU A 303 -28.47 2.51 -12.09
CA LEU A 303 -27.44 1.76 -12.83
C LEU A 303 -26.18 1.52 -11.99
N SER A 304 -26.00 2.25 -10.89
CA SER A 304 -24.87 2.11 -9.97
C SER A 304 -25.36 2.11 -8.51
N PRO A 305 -24.55 1.68 -7.53
CA PRO A 305 -24.90 1.76 -6.12
C PRO A 305 -25.27 3.19 -5.69
N PRO A 306 -26.43 3.41 -5.05
CA PRO A 306 -26.81 4.73 -4.55
C PRO A 306 -25.84 5.21 -3.47
N GLN A 307 -25.70 6.53 -3.36
CA GLN A 307 -24.85 7.17 -2.36
C GLN A 307 -25.73 7.94 -1.38
N LEU A 308 -25.44 7.82 -0.09
CA LEU A 308 -26.19 8.43 0.98
C LEU A 308 -25.33 9.43 1.77
N ALA A 309 -25.88 10.60 2.05
CA ALA A 309 -25.31 11.59 2.95
C ALA A 309 -26.38 12.14 3.88
N LEU A 310 -25.98 12.83 4.94
CA LEU A 310 -26.88 13.55 5.84
C LEU A 310 -26.70 15.05 5.71
N ASP A 311 -27.81 15.80 5.68
CA ASP A 311 -27.74 17.26 5.78
C ASP A 311 -27.51 17.71 7.24
N SER A 312 -27.34 19.00 7.46
CA SER A 312 -27.11 19.61 8.79
C SER A 312 -28.22 19.34 9.81
N LYS A 313 -29.37 18.84 9.36
CA LYS A 313 -30.53 18.44 10.21
C LYS A 313 -30.62 16.92 10.37
N SER A 314 -29.61 16.18 9.97
CA SER A 314 -29.58 14.71 9.94
C SER A 314 -30.68 14.11 9.06
N GLN A 315 -31.12 14.82 8.02
CA GLN A 315 -32.08 14.30 7.05
C GLN A 315 -31.29 13.59 5.94
N PRO A 316 -31.68 12.36 5.55
CA PRO A 316 -30.98 11.65 4.51
C PRO A 316 -31.19 12.29 3.14
N VAL A 317 -30.09 12.38 2.42
CA VAL A 317 -30.00 12.80 1.02
C VAL A 317 -29.37 11.66 0.24
N VAL A 318 -30.09 11.16 -0.75
CA VAL A 318 -29.65 10.05 -1.59
C VAL A 318 -29.42 10.52 -3.02
N ALA A 319 -28.31 10.09 -3.62
CA ALA A 319 -27.98 10.30 -5.03
C ALA A 319 -27.84 8.97 -5.72
N TRP A 320 -28.34 8.83 -6.95
CA TRP A 320 -28.19 7.63 -7.77
C TRP A 320 -28.17 7.94 -9.26
N GLN A 321 -27.51 7.09 -9.99
CA GLN A 321 -27.44 7.17 -11.44
C GLN A 321 -28.72 6.58 -12.07
N ALA A 322 -29.64 7.44 -12.49
CA ALA A 322 -30.93 7.03 -13.03
C ALA A 322 -30.83 6.53 -14.48
N SER A 323 -29.86 7.00 -15.26
CA SER A 323 -29.54 6.52 -16.60
C SER A 323 -28.04 6.67 -16.90
N ALA A 324 -27.59 6.29 -18.07
CA ALA A 324 -26.18 6.47 -18.48
C ALA A 324 -25.72 7.94 -18.40
N THR A 325 -26.66 8.89 -18.55
CA THR A 325 -26.38 10.33 -18.60
C THR A 325 -27.03 11.14 -17.48
N GLU A 326 -27.77 10.52 -16.58
CA GLU A 326 -28.62 11.25 -15.61
C GLU A 326 -28.38 10.75 -14.18
N LEU A 327 -28.19 11.70 -13.27
CA LEU A 327 -28.08 11.46 -11.83
C LEU A 327 -29.17 12.24 -11.10
N ASP A 328 -29.93 11.52 -10.30
CA ASP A 328 -30.99 12.07 -9.43
C ASP A 328 -30.47 12.27 -8.00
N VAL A 329 -31.01 13.32 -7.34
CA VAL A 329 -30.74 13.59 -5.92
C VAL A 329 -32.02 13.94 -5.19
N MET A 330 -32.38 13.19 -4.14
CA MET A 330 -33.54 13.42 -3.32
C MET A 330 -33.18 13.54 -1.84
N ARG A 331 -33.96 14.36 -1.12
CA ARG A 331 -33.90 14.55 0.34
C ARG A 331 -35.17 14.01 0.98
N TRP A 332 -35.03 13.31 2.11
CA TRP A 332 -36.17 12.93 2.95
C TRP A 332 -36.60 14.10 3.82
N THR A 333 -37.92 14.39 3.83
CA THR A 333 -38.55 15.44 4.64
C THR A 333 -39.72 14.89 5.45
N ALA A 334 -40.32 15.70 6.29
CA ALA A 334 -41.50 15.29 7.04
C ALA A 334 -42.69 14.85 6.15
N THR A 335 -42.70 15.24 4.89
CA THR A 335 -43.73 14.89 3.88
C THR A 335 -43.31 13.79 2.92
N GLY A 336 -42.15 13.18 3.14
CA GLY A 336 -41.58 12.15 2.26
C GLY A 336 -40.40 12.65 1.41
N TRP A 337 -39.99 11.87 0.42
CA TRP A 337 -38.92 12.19 -0.49
C TRP A 337 -39.24 13.37 -1.42
N GLN A 338 -38.31 14.31 -1.51
CA GLN A 338 -38.41 15.48 -2.40
C GLN A 338 -37.12 15.67 -3.17
N ALA A 339 -37.21 16.06 -4.42
CA ALA A 339 -36.06 16.41 -5.22
C ALA A 339 -35.30 17.59 -4.58
N LEU A 340 -34.01 17.38 -4.26
CA LEU A 340 -33.13 18.41 -3.71
C LEU A 340 -32.51 19.25 -4.81
N ALA A 341 -32.22 18.64 -5.95
CA ALA A 341 -31.63 19.25 -7.13
C ALA A 341 -32.43 18.86 -8.37
N THR A 342 -32.37 19.69 -9.43
CA THR A 342 -32.73 19.20 -10.76
C THR A 342 -31.81 18.07 -11.15
N PRO A 343 -32.29 17.05 -11.90
CA PRO A 343 -31.42 15.97 -12.36
C PRO A 343 -30.16 16.52 -13.03
N LEU A 344 -29.02 15.98 -12.66
CA LEU A 344 -27.77 16.30 -13.37
C LEU A 344 -27.72 15.50 -14.65
N VAL A 345 -27.77 16.22 -15.78
CA VAL A 345 -27.68 15.62 -17.12
C VAL A 345 -26.33 15.93 -17.72
N LEU A 346 -25.60 14.91 -18.17
CA LEU A 346 -24.37 15.03 -18.92
C LEU A 346 -24.63 14.83 -20.42
N SER A 347 -23.85 15.53 -21.23
CA SER A 347 -24.01 15.53 -22.70
C SER A 347 -23.41 14.32 -23.41
N SER A 348 -22.71 13.44 -22.68
CA SER A 348 -22.00 12.28 -23.22
C SER A 348 -22.32 11.02 -22.42
N ASP A 349 -22.24 9.88 -23.08
CA ASP A 349 -22.94 8.64 -22.77
C ASP A 349 -22.49 7.89 -21.51
N GLU A 350 -21.55 8.37 -20.67
CA GLU A 350 -21.04 7.50 -19.60
C GLU A 350 -20.59 8.23 -18.32
N PHE A 351 -21.35 8.03 -17.26
CA PHE A 351 -20.83 8.12 -15.89
C PHE A 351 -20.09 6.83 -15.55
N HIS A 352 -18.80 6.93 -15.26
CA HIS A 352 -18.05 5.82 -14.68
C HIS A 352 -17.81 6.09 -13.19
N GLY A 353 -18.56 5.43 -12.33
CA GLY A 353 -18.48 5.59 -10.89
C GLY A 353 -18.80 7.01 -10.40
N VAL A 354 -19.64 7.14 -9.39
CA VAL A 354 -20.05 8.42 -8.82
C VAL A 354 -19.71 8.45 -7.33
N GLY A 355 -18.89 9.41 -6.93
CA GLY A 355 -18.70 9.83 -5.54
C GLY A 355 -19.65 10.96 -5.22
N PHE A 356 -20.19 10.99 -3.98
CA PHE A 356 -21.20 11.95 -3.55
C PHE A 356 -20.93 12.47 -2.14
N THR A 357 -21.11 13.76 -1.96
CA THR A 357 -21.09 14.41 -0.64
C THR A 357 -22.02 15.62 -0.62
N LEU A 358 -22.22 16.21 0.53
CA LEU A 358 -22.87 17.50 0.69
C LEU A 358 -21.86 18.54 1.16
N SER A 359 -21.93 19.74 0.57
CA SER A 359 -21.24 20.93 1.06
C SER A 359 -22.28 22.01 1.31
N ALA A 360 -22.35 22.53 2.53
CA ALA A 360 -23.41 23.47 2.98
C ALA A 360 -24.83 22.97 2.61
N ASP A 361 -25.11 21.69 2.85
CA ASP A 361 -26.38 21.00 2.54
C ASP A 361 -26.75 20.91 1.05
N LEU A 362 -25.82 21.21 0.17
CA LEU A 362 -26.01 21.14 -1.29
C LEU A 362 -25.15 20.02 -1.90
N PRO A 363 -25.68 19.31 -2.91
CA PRO A 363 -25.01 18.20 -3.55
C PRO A 363 -23.70 18.59 -4.23
N VAL A 364 -22.68 17.77 -4.02
CA VAL A 364 -21.43 17.78 -4.79
C VAL A 364 -21.13 16.36 -5.25
N VAL A 365 -20.79 16.20 -6.53
CA VAL A 365 -20.48 14.92 -7.15
C VAL A 365 -19.11 14.95 -7.81
N ALA A 366 -18.40 13.81 -7.73
CA ALA A 366 -17.20 13.54 -8.52
C ALA A 366 -17.43 12.26 -9.34
N TYR A 367 -16.94 12.23 -10.57
CA TYR A 367 -17.14 11.11 -11.49
C TYR A 367 -16.03 11.06 -12.55
N TYR A 368 -15.82 9.90 -13.16
CA TYR A 368 -15.02 9.83 -14.38
C TYR A 368 -15.89 10.20 -15.58
N ASP A 369 -15.39 11.08 -16.40
CA ASP A 369 -16.06 11.50 -17.65
C ASP A 369 -15.76 10.53 -18.82
N VAL A 370 -16.28 10.83 -20.00
CA VAL A 370 -16.08 10.00 -21.20
C VAL A 370 -14.61 9.83 -21.60
N ASN A 371 -13.75 10.79 -21.23
CA ASN A 371 -12.32 10.71 -21.48
C ASN A 371 -11.59 9.99 -20.33
N GLN A 372 -12.36 9.50 -19.35
CA GLN A 372 -11.85 8.93 -18.13
C GLN A 372 -11.13 9.94 -17.22
N ASP A 373 -11.30 11.24 -17.44
CA ASP A 373 -10.81 12.28 -16.54
C ASP A 373 -11.70 12.40 -15.30
N VAL A 374 -11.14 12.77 -14.16
CA VAL A 374 -11.92 13.04 -12.96
C VAL A 374 -12.52 14.44 -13.05
N ALA A 375 -13.84 14.49 -13.11
CA ALA A 375 -14.63 15.71 -13.12
C ALA A 375 -15.45 15.85 -11.83
N ALA A 376 -15.79 17.09 -11.47
CA ALA A 376 -16.66 17.36 -10.34
C ALA A 376 -17.67 18.47 -10.66
N LYS A 377 -18.87 18.35 -10.07
CA LYS A 377 -19.93 19.36 -10.18
C LYS A 377 -20.56 19.63 -8.81
N SER A 378 -20.96 20.88 -8.60
CA SER A 378 -21.66 21.32 -7.41
C SER A 378 -23.00 21.92 -7.78
N PHE A 379 -24.04 21.66 -6.97
CA PHE A 379 -25.34 22.27 -7.12
C PHE A 379 -25.40 23.57 -6.32
N THR A 380 -25.84 24.67 -6.95
CA THR A 380 -25.88 26.00 -6.33
C THR A 380 -27.19 26.30 -5.58
N GLY A 381 -28.10 25.32 -5.52
CA GLY A 381 -29.48 25.52 -5.06
C GLY A 381 -30.46 25.81 -6.20
N THR A 382 -29.96 26.13 -7.38
CA THR A 382 -30.77 26.38 -8.58
C THR A 382 -30.26 25.66 -9.83
N SER A 383 -28.98 25.45 -9.96
CA SER A 383 -28.36 24.79 -11.11
C SER A 383 -27.07 24.08 -10.76
N TRP A 384 -26.70 23.10 -11.58
CA TRP A 384 -25.40 22.46 -11.52
C TRP A 384 -24.33 23.32 -12.20
N VAL A 385 -23.21 23.51 -11.53
CA VAL A 385 -22.03 24.18 -12.06
C VAL A 385 -20.85 23.22 -12.06
N SER A 386 -20.05 23.27 -13.12
CA SER A 386 -18.79 22.52 -13.17
C SER A 386 -17.79 23.17 -12.23
N LEU A 387 -17.16 22.36 -11.39
CA LEU A 387 -15.96 22.75 -10.66
C LEU A 387 -14.75 22.69 -11.61
N PRO A 388 -13.62 23.30 -11.25
CA PRO A 388 -12.38 23.15 -12.00
C PRO A 388 -12.08 21.65 -12.24
N LYS A 389 -11.37 21.34 -13.33
CA LYS A 389 -11.00 19.97 -13.66
C LYS A 389 -10.12 19.38 -12.54
N VAL A 390 -10.45 18.17 -12.06
CA VAL A 390 -9.76 17.53 -10.95
C VAL A 390 -8.44 16.92 -11.43
N SER A 391 -8.46 16.19 -12.54
CA SER A 391 -7.28 15.59 -13.16
C SER A 391 -7.33 15.72 -14.67
N ASP A 392 -6.17 15.82 -15.30
CA ASP A 392 -5.98 15.62 -16.72
C ASP A 392 -5.35 14.25 -16.89
N ARG A 393 -6.12 13.29 -17.38
CA ARG A 393 -5.63 11.93 -17.56
C ARG A 393 -4.71 11.81 -18.76
N GLU A 394 -3.67 11.03 -18.57
CA GLU A 394 -2.77 10.66 -19.67
C GLU A 394 -3.07 9.24 -20.20
N ARG A 395 -3.96 8.47 -19.53
CA ARG A 395 -4.10 7.02 -19.77
C ARG A 395 -5.55 6.53 -19.74
N THR A 396 -5.76 5.29 -20.20
CA THR A 396 -7.04 4.77 -20.67
C THR A 396 -7.80 3.85 -19.72
N THR A 397 -7.34 3.65 -18.50
CA THR A 397 -8.00 2.75 -17.53
C THR A 397 -8.38 3.47 -16.26
N SER A 398 -9.65 3.39 -15.87
CA SER A 398 -10.15 3.81 -14.56
C SER A 398 -10.44 2.59 -13.72
N ALA A 399 -10.02 2.63 -12.45
CA ALA A 399 -10.39 1.63 -11.47
C ALA A 399 -11.34 2.26 -10.44
N GLY A 400 -12.47 1.62 -10.21
CA GLY A 400 -13.41 2.00 -9.17
C GLY A 400 -14.20 3.29 -9.44
N ARG A 401 -14.47 4.03 -8.38
CA ARG A 401 -15.14 5.33 -8.40
C ARG A 401 -14.29 6.37 -7.66
N PRO A 402 -14.35 7.67 -8.02
CA PRO A 402 -13.72 8.69 -7.18
C PRO A 402 -14.41 8.74 -5.82
N SER A 403 -13.63 8.88 -4.74
CA SER A 403 -14.15 9.20 -3.42
C SER A 403 -14.14 10.71 -3.21
N ILE A 404 -15.23 11.28 -2.70
CA ILE A 404 -15.32 12.71 -2.41
C ILE A 404 -15.82 12.94 -0.99
N SER A 405 -15.18 13.87 -0.28
CA SER A 405 -15.57 14.27 1.07
C SER A 405 -15.47 15.78 1.24
N ALA A 406 -16.39 16.36 1.98
CA ALA A 406 -16.41 17.77 2.31
C ALA A 406 -16.04 17.98 3.79
N ALA A 407 -15.15 18.94 4.05
CA ALA A 407 -14.89 19.43 5.40
C ALA A 407 -15.96 20.44 5.83
N GLY A 408 -16.04 20.71 7.14
CA GLY A 408 -17.01 21.64 7.71
C GLY A 408 -16.87 23.10 7.25
N ASP A 409 -15.70 23.48 6.77
CA ASP A 409 -15.41 24.81 6.18
C ASP A 409 -15.78 24.90 4.68
N GLY A 410 -16.29 23.81 4.08
CA GLY A 410 -16.63 23.71 2.67
C GLY A 410 -15.47 23.29 1.77
N THR A 411 -14.29 23.01 2.31
CA THR A 411 -13.16 22.43 1.55
C THR A 411 -13.54 21.03 1.06
N LEU A 412 -13.29 20.76 -0.21
CA LEU A 412 -13.55 19.47 -0.84
C LEU A 412 -12.24 18.69 -1.01
N TYR A 413 -12.30 17.40 -0.76
CA TYR A 413 -11.23 16.45 -1.03
C TYR A 413 -11.75 15.39 -1.99
N VAL A 414 -10.99 15.12 -3.05
CA VAL A 414 -11.28 14.04 -4.01
C VAL A 414 -10.10 13.09 -4.05
N GLY A 415 -10.38 11.83 -3.73
CA GLY A 415 -9.49 10.71 -3.93
C GLY A 415 -9.85 9.96 -5.21
N TYR A 416 -8.86 9.60 -6.02
CA TYR A 416 -9.08 8.91 -7.29
C TYR A 416 -7.89 8.03 -7.66
N ILE A 417 -8.16 7.05 -8.51
CA ILE A 417 -7.16 6.12 -9.03
C ILE A 417 -6.92 6.50 -10.48
N ASP A 418 -5.66 6.64 -10.85
CA ASP A 418 -5.22 6.95 -12.22
C ASP A 418 -3.98 6.13 -12.56
N GLY A 419 -3.90 5.61 -13.77
CA GLY A 419 -2.75 4.82 -14.18
C GLY A 419 -2.90 4.16 -15.54
N ASP A 420 -1.97 3.29 -15.85
CA ASP A 420 -2.00 2.44 -17.03
C ASP A 420 -2.49 1.01 -16.70
N PRO A 421 -2.66 0.13 -17.71
CA PRO A 421 -3.11 -1.24 -17.48
C PRO A 421 -2.19 -2.09 -16.59
N VAL A 422 -1.02 -1.60 -16.21
CA VAL A 422 0.00 -2.35 -15.47
C VAL A 422 0.25 -1.78 -14.07
N SER A 423 0.01 -0.46 -13.87
CA SER A 423 0.13 0.18 -12.56
C SER A 423 -0.89 1.31 -12.43
N ASN A 424 -1.75 1.17 -11.45
CA ASN A 424 -2.69 2.21 -11.05
C ASN A 424 -2.21 2.81 -9.73
N ASN A 425 -2.16 4.13 -9.67
CA ASN A 425 -1.73 4.88 -8.50
C ASN A 425 -2.92 5.65 -7.92
N CYS A 426 -2.87 6.00 -6.64
CA CYS A 426 -3.93 6.78 -6.00
C CYS A 426 -3.48 8.18 -5.62
N TYR A 427 -4.39 9.15 -5.80
CA TYR A 427 -4.15 10.57 -5.63
C TYR A 427 -5.23 11.21 -4.78
N VAL A 428 -4.86 12.27 -4.06
CA VAL A 428 -5.83 13.13 -3.36
C VAL A 428 -5.62 14.59 -3.77
N ARG A 429 -6.71 15.25 -4.16
CA ARG A 429 -6.72 16.67 -4.47
C ARG A 429 -7.67 17.43 -3.55
N ARG A 430 -7.33 18.69 -3.30
CA ARG A 430 -8.09 19.61 -2.46
C ARG A 430 -8.58 20.80 -3.28
N LEU A 431 -9.84 21.20 -3.06
CA LEU A 431 -10.40 22.45 -3.54
C LEU A 431 -10.93 23.25 -2.35
N SER A 432 -10.28 24.36 -2.02
CA SER A 432 -10.80 25.29 -1.02
C SER A 432 -11.94 26.12 -1.61
N PRO A 433 -12.90 26.63 -0.82
CA PRO A 433 -14.10 27.28 -1.32
C PRO A 433 -13.88 28.47 -2.28
N ALA A 434 -12.78 29.19 -2.12
CA ALA A 434 -12.42 30.34 -2.97
C ALA A 434 -11.34 30.03 -4.01
N ALA A 435 -10.92 28.77 -4.15
CA ALA A 435 -9.83 28.40 -5.03
C ALA A 435 -10.31 28.29 -6.49
N ALA A 436 -9.49 28.75 -7.44
CA ALA A 436 -9.76 28.65 -8.87
C ALA A 436 -9.35 27.29 -9.47
N SER A 437 -8.61 26.45 -8.72
CA SER A 437 -8.13 25.15 -9.18
C SER A 437 -7.95 24.20 -8.01
N TRP A 438 -8.00 22.90 -8.31
CA TRP A 438 -7.61 21.85 -7.38
C TRP A 438 -6.11 21.88 -7.13
N VAL A 439 -5.73 21.58 -5.92
CA VAL A 439 -4.34 21.47 -5.48
C VAL A 439 -4.05 20.00 -5.18
N ALA A 440 -3.01 19.43 -5.78
CA ALA A 440 -2.51 18.14 -5.37
C ALA A 440 -1.97 18.26 -3.94
N LEU A 441 -2.35 17.34 -3.08
CA LEU A 441 -1.88 17.34 -1.69
C LEU A 441 -0.53 16.64 -1.55
N ASP A 442 -0.27 15.68 -2.43
CA ASP A 442 1.01 14.95 -2.52
C ASP A 442 1.19 14.43 -3.95
N ALA A 443 2.30 13.74 -4.18
CA ALA A 443 2.46 12.81 -5.29
C ALA A 443 1.49 11.62 -5.12
N ALA A 444 1.65 10.55 -5.88
CA ALA A 444 0.92 9.31 -5.64
C ALA A 444 1.13 8.81 -4.20
N LEU A 445 0.08 8.27 -3.59
CA LEU A 445 0.11 7.77 -2.22
C LEU A 445 0.65 6.34 -2.12
N ASP A 446 0.68 5.63 -3.24
CA ASP A 446 1.15 4.25 -3.29
C ASP A 446 2.57 4.11 -2.74
N VAL A 447 2.78 3.05 -1.98
CA VAL A 447 4.05 2.75 -1.31
C VAL A 447 5.04 2.13 -2.29
N SER A 448 4.54 1.32 -3.21
CA SER A 448 5.34 0.67 -4.24
C SER A 448 5.06 1.23 -5.63
N LEU A 449 6.10 1.57 -6.38
CA LEU A 449 6.01 2.25 -7.68
C LEU A 449 5.38 1.41 -8.80
N ASP A 450 5.48 0.09 -8.68
CA ASP A 450 4.99 -0.86 -9.66
C ASP A 450 3.75 -1.61 -9.15
N SER A 451 3.10 -1.07 -8.12
CA SER A 451 1.89 -1.65 -7.55
C SER A 451 0.64 -1.31 -8.36
N GLU A 452 -0.40 -2.09 -8.15
CA GLU A 452 -1.75 -1.84 -8.66
C GLU A 452 -2.67 -1.42 -7.52
N VAL A 453 -3.13 -0.17 -7.51
CA VAL A 453 -4.18 0.29 -6.61
C VAL A 453 -5.54 -0.02 -7.24
N THR A 454 -6.38 -0.74 -6.53
CA THR A 454 -7.70 -1.17 -7.02
C THR A 454 -8.88 -0.53 -6.31
N SER A 455 -8.66 0.02 -5.12
CA SER A 455 -9.69 0.69 -4.33
C SER A 455 -9.08 1.75 -3.43
N MET A 456 -9.76 2.89 -3.28
CA MET A 456 -9.39 3.92 -2.31
C MET A 456 -10.62 4.63 -1.76
N ASP A 457 -10.47 5.17 -0.56
CA ASP A 457 -11.45 6.04 0.08
C ASP A 457 -10.76 7.23 0.77
N VAL A 458 -11.41 8.40 0.75
CA VAL A 458 -10.93 9.61 1.41
C VAL A 458 -12.01 10.21 2.27
N ARG A 459 -11.65 10.62 3.49
CA ARG A 459 -12.54 11.33 4.42
C ARG A 459 -11.87 12.61 4.91
N ALA A 460 -12.66 13.67 4.96
CA ALA A 460 -12.27 14.90 5.64
C ALA A 460 -12.23 14.66 7.15
N ALA A 461 -11.17 15.09 7.81
CA ALA A 461 -11.04 15.15 9.25
C ALA A 461 -10.73 16.58 9.69
N SER A 462 -10.70 16.83 11.02
CA SER A 462 -10.55 18.18 11.60
C SER A 462 -9.24 18.88 11.20
N ASP A 463 -8.19 18.11 10.99
CA ASP A 463 -6.83 18.59 10.73
C ASP A 463 -6.31 18.28 9.31
N GLY A 464 -7.18 17.74 8.45
CA GLY A 464 -6.87 17.39 7.05
C GLY A 464 -7.51 16.08 6.64
N PRO A 465 -7.39 15.66 5.38
CA PRO A 465 -7.98 14.41 4.91
C PRO A 465 -7.19 13.20 5.40
N VAL A 466 -7.93 12.11 5.61
CA VAL A 466 -7.41 10.76 5.80
C VAL A 466 -7.77 9.95 4.57
N ALA A 467 -6.84 9.19 4.05
CA ALA A 467 -7.03 8.29 2.92
C ALA A 467 -6.68 6.86 3.31
N SER A 468 -7.37 5.90 2.72
CA SER A 468 -7.00 4.48 2.76
C SER A 468 -7.11 3.87 1.36
N TRP A 469 -6.28 2.88 1.06
CA TRP A 469 -6.26 2.22 -0.24
C TRP A 469 -5.77 0.79 -0.16
N THR A 470 -6.10 0.02 -1.19
CA THR A 470 -5.56 -1.32 -1.42
C THR A 470 -4.48 -1.25 -2.48
N GLU A 471 -3.36 -1.89 -2.25
CA GLU A 471 -2.21 -1.89 -3.12
C GLU A 471 -1.72 -3.31 -3.34
N THR A 472 -1.70 -3.76 -4.59
CA THR A 472 -1.22 -5.08 -4.98
C THR A 472 0.17 -4.94 -5.60
N TYR A 473 1.15 -5.55 -4.95
CA TYR A 473 2.52 -5.61 -5.42
C TYR A 473 3.04 -7.04 -5.21
N GLU A 474 3.71 -7.58 -6.22
CA GLU A 474 4.25 -8.94 -6.18
C GLU A 474 3.22 -10.01 -5.74
N GLY A 475 1.93 -9.81 -6.12
CA GLY A 475 0.81 -10.71 -5.83
C GLY A 475 0.33 -10.74 -4.39
N SER A 476 0.86 -9.86 -3.58
CA SER A 476 0.34 -9.60 -2.25
C SER A 476 -0.45 -8.30 -2.28
N THR A 477 -1.71 -8.36 -1.87
CA THR A 477 -2.50 -7.15 -1.67
C THR A 477 -2.36 -6.70 -0.23
N LYS A 478 -2.06 -5.43 -0.05
CA LYS A 478 -1.91 -4.77 1.24
C LYS A 478 -2.92 -3.64 1.37
N VAL A 479 -3.31 -3.34 2.58
CA VAL A 479 -4.20 -2.22 2.93
C VAL A 479 -3.38 -1.18 3.68
N TYR A 480 -3.44 0.07 3.22
CA TYR A 480 -2.74 1.18 3.83
C TYR A 480 -3.70 2.29 4.24
N ALA A 481 -3.27 3.10 5.18
CA ALA A 481 -3.92 4.37 5.50
C ALA A 481 -2.88 5.46 5.74
N ALA A 482 -3.23 6.69 5.37
CA ALA A 482 -2.39 7.86 5.58
C ALA A 482 -3.24 9.07 6.00
N ARG A 483 -2.64 9.96 6.78
CA ARG A 483 -3.22 11.24 7.20
C ARG A 483 -2.42 12.37 6.58
N PHE A 484 -3.09 13.37 6.04
CA PHE A 484 -2.44 14.59 5.57
C PHE A 484 -2.10 15.51 6.75
N LYS A 485 -0.82 15.73 6.98
CA LYS A 485 -0.31 16.57 8.05
C LYS A 485 0.99 17.23 7.60
N ASP A 486 1.24 18.47 8.05
CA ASP A 486 2.49 19.20 7.76
C ASP A 486 2.82 19.26 6.24
N SER A 487 1.78 19.42 5.41
CA SER A 487 1.84 19.57 3.95
C SER A 487 2.19 18.30 3.16
N ALA A 488 2.10 17.12 3.77
CA ALA A 488 2.28 15.82 3.11
C ALA A 488 1.37 14.75 3.72
N PHE A 489 1.11 13.66 2.98
CA PHE A 489 0.52 12.46 3.55
C PHE A 489 1.55 11.68 4.36
N GLN A 490 1.21 11.37 5.58
CA GLN A 490 1.99 10.55 6.49
C GLN A 490 1.29 9.22 6.68
N LEU A 491 1.95 8.14 6.30
CA LEU A 491 1.44 6.79 6.51
C LEU A 491 1.26 6.50 7.99
N LEU A 492 0.15 5.83 8.32
CA LEU A 492 -0.21 5.49 9.69
C LEU A 492 0.33 4.10 10.09
N GLY A 493 1.59 3.85 9.76
CA GLY A 493 2.28 2.61 10.09
C GLY A 493 2.45 1.65 8.90
N PRO A 494 2.73 0.37 9.17
CA PRO A 494 2.84 -0.67 8.16
C PRO A 494 1.49 -0.96 7.51
N ALA A 495 1.48 -1.85 6.51
CA ALA A 495 0.23 -2.36 5.98
C ALA A 495 -0.68 -2.90 7.08
N ILE A 496 -1.95 -2.49 7.08
CA ILE A 496 -2.97 -2.90 8.06
C ILE A 496 -3.24 -4.40 7.94
N ALA A 497 -3.31 -4.89 6.70
CA ALA A 497 -3.50 -6.30 6.40
C ALA A 497 -2.59 -6.74 5.27
N THR A 498 -2.03 -7.93 5.46
CA THR A 498 -1.23 -8.62 4.46
C THR A 498 -1.75 -10.04 4.41
N ASN A 499 -2.26 -10.53 3.28
CA ASN A 499 -2.35 -11.97 2.99
C ASN A 499 -3.35 -12.28 1.87
N GLY A 500 -2.82 -12.84 0.78
CA GLY A 500 -3.58 -13.39 -0.32
C GLY A 500 -4.25 -12.38 -1.24
N PRO A 501 -4.87 -12.80 -2.33
CA PRO A 501 -5.62 -11.92 -3.20
C PRO A 501 -6.82 -11.36 -2.43
N LEU A 502 -6.75 -10.10 -2.04
CA LEU A 502 -7.87 -9.39 -1.47
C LEU A 502 -8.81 -9.01 -2.63
N ALA A 503 -10.08 -9.32 -2.47
CA ALA A 503 -11.06 -8.79 -3.41
C ALA A 503 -11.18 -7.27 -3.23
N THR A 504 -11.54 -6.61 -4.29
CA THR A 504 -11.69 -5.16 -4.40
C THR A 504 -12.79 -4.65 -3.46
N GLY A 505 -12.42 -3.92 -2.42
CA GLY A 505 -13.39 -3.25 -1.55
C GLY A 505 -12.78 -2.77 -0.25
N ILE A 506 -12.60 -1.47 -0.15
CA ILE A 506 -12.21 -0.78 1.06
C ILE A 506 -13.27 0.26 1.42
N ALA A 507 -13.48 0.50 2.70
CA ALA A 507 -14.28 1.61 3.18
C ALA A 507 -13.63 2.22 4.43
N LEU A 508 -13.72 3.53 4.56
CA LEU A 508 -13.08 4.32 5.59
C LEU A 508 -14.11 5.09 6.41
N ALA A 509 -14.00 5.01 7.72
CA ALA A 509 -14.65 5.94 8.64
C ALA A 509 -13.58 6.56 9.55
N VAL A 510 -13.79 7.82 9.94
CA VAL A 510 -12.82 8.57 10.74
C VAL A 510 -13.51 9.10 11.98
N ASP A 511 -12.88 8.91 13.15
CA ASP A 511 -13.40 9.40 14.43
C ASP A 511 -13.24 10.93 14.57
N SER A 512 -13.71 11.50 15.65
CA SER A 512 -13.63 12.96 15.93
C SER A 512 -12.18 13.45 16.10
N HIS A 513 -11.24 12.55 16.38
CA HIS A 513 -9.81 12.83 16.54
C HIS A 513 -9.03 12.65 15.23
N GLY A 514 -9.71 12.27 14.14
CA GLY A 514 -9.09 12.00 12.86
C GLY A 514 -8.47 10.61 12.76
N ASN A 515 -8.75 9.67 13.66
CA ASN A 515 -8.24 8.30 13.58
C ASN A 515 -9.11 7.45 12.67
N PRO A 516 -8.53 6.74 11.70
CA PRO A 516 -9.29 5.89 10.79
C PRO A 516 -9.72 4.57 11.42
N ASN A 517 -10.90 4.13 11.02
CA ASN A 517 -11.38 2.77 11.08
C ASN A 517 -11.48 2.28 9.63
N VAL A 518 -10.70 1.29 9.28
CA VAL A 518 -10.58 0.77 7.92
C VAL A 518 -11.26 -0.59 7.84
N LEU A 519 -12.24 -0.69 6.97
CA LEU A 519 -12.93 -1.93 6.64
C LEU A 519 -12.43 -2.43 5.30
N TYR A 520 -12.05 -3.69 5.22
CA TYR A 520 -11.51 -4.31 4.02
C TYR A 520 -11.97 -5.75 3.89
N GLN A 521 -11.93 -6.27 2.67
CA GLN A 521 -12.20 -7.68 2.42
C GLN A 521 -10.91 -8.49 2.64
N ALA A 522 -10.97 -9.43 3.59
CA ALA A 522 -9.92 -10.40 3.87
C ALA A 522 -10.27 -11.77 3.28
N PRO A 523 -9.31 -12.70 3.10
CA PRO A 523 -9.58 -14.05 2.60
C PRO A 523 -10.58 -14.85 3.44
N THR A 524 -10.69 -14.53 4.72
CA THR A 524 -11.56 -15.21 5.68
C THR A 524 -12.85 -14.47 6.00
N GLY A 525 -13.11 -13.31 5.37
CA GLY A 525 -14.29 -12.48 5.64
C GLY A 525 -13.98 -10.99 5.56
N LEU A 526 -14.70 -10.16 6.32
CA LEU A 526 -14.42 -8.73 6.44
C LEU A 526 -13.56 -8.46 7.66
N GLY A 527 -12.40 -7.82 7.44
CA GLY A 527 -11.55 -7.30 8.50
C GLY A 527 -11.87 -5.84 8.80
N ILE A 528 -11.85 -5.45 10.05
CA ILE A 528 -11.97 -4.07 10.48
C ILE A 528 -10.85 -3.77 11.46
N ASP A 529 -10.03 -2.78 11.13
CA ASP A 529 -8.96 -2.32 12.00
C ASP A 529 -9.12 -0.85 12.32
N ARG A 530 -8.96 -0.53 13.62
CA ARG A 530 -9.00 0.82 14.17
C ARG A 530 -7.58 1.29 14.47
N TYR A 531 -7.26 2.50 14.05
CA TYR A 531 -5.99 3.13 14.42
C TYR A 531 -6.02 3.61 15.87
N ASN A 532 -5.07 3.19 16.68
CA ASN A 532 -5.02 3.53 18.10
C ASN A 532 -4.50 4.96 18.38
N GLY A 533 -4.09 5.68 17.34
CA GLY A 533 -3.52 7.01 17.50
C GLY A 533 -2.06 6.93 18.02
N SER A 534 -1.14 7.53 17.30
CA SER A 534 0.24 7.67 17.75
C SER A 534 0.66 9.13 17.53
N PRO A 535 1.35 9.77 18.48
CA PRO A 535 1.85 11.12 18.29
C PRO A 535 2.94 11.20 17.24
N GLU A 536 3.60 10.07 16.93
CA GLU A 536 4.69 9.98 15.98
C GLU A 536 4.50 8.78 15.05
N THR A 537 4.92 8.95 13.80
CA THR A 537 4.99 7.84 12.85
C THR A 537 6.12 6.90 13.26
N PRO A 538 5.89 5.59 13.38
CA PRO A 538 6.95 4.63 13.68
C PRO A 538 8.08 4.72 12.65
N TYR A 539 9.31 4.42 13.09
CA TYR A 539 10.44 4.33 12.18
C TYR A 539 10.43 2.99 11.43
N GLY A 540 10.73 3.06 10.15
CA GLY A 540 10.82 1.88 9.28
C GLY A 540 11.95 0.93 9.68
N LEU A 541 13.05 1.50 10.18
CA LEU A 541 14.19 0.76 10.71
C LEU A 541 14.45 1.21 12.15
N THR A 542 14.65 0.29 13.07
CA THR A 542 14.86 0.59 14.50
C THR A 542 16.34 0.55 14.93
N ALA A 543 17.15 -0.25 14.24
CA ALA A 543 18.59 -0.36 14.49
C ALA A 543 19.29 -0.98 13.30
N ARG A 544 20.61 -0.78 13.21
CA ARG A 544 21.45 -1.55 12.28
C ARG A 544 21.67 -2.95 12.87
N ALA A 545 21.26 -3.97 12.14
CA ALA A 545 21.65 -5.33 12.47
C ALA A 545 23.12 -5.60 12.09
N SER A 546 23.73 -6.57 12.75
CA SER A 546 25.08 -7.02 12.36
C SER A 546 25.07 -7.60 10.94
N ILE A 547 26.12 -7.27 10.17
CA ILE A 547 26.31 -7.83 8.83
C ILE A 547 26.65 -9.34 8.84
N GLY A 548 26.84 -9.94 10.02
CA GLY A 548 27.21 -11.34 10.16
C GLY A 548 28.51 -11.65 9.43
N GLY A 549 28.50 -12.68 8.61
CA GLY A 549 29.62 -13.08 7.75
C GLY A 549 29.63 -12.46 6.36
N CYS A 550 28.75 -11.48 6.05
CA CYS A 550 28.67 -10.88 4.71
C CYS A 550 29.95 -10.12 4.37
N ALA A 551 30.80 -10.74 3.60
CA ALA A 551 32.06 -10.17 3.12
C ALA A 551 32.46 -10.79 1.78
N ILE A 552 32.78 -9.94 0.80
CA ILE A 552 33.29 -10.40 -0.49
C ILE A 552 34.78 -10.11 -0.54
N PRO A 553 35.68 -11.12 -0.41
CA PRO A 553 37.11 -10.94 -0.50
C PRO A 553 37.54 -10.54 -1.92
N ASP A 554 38.82 -10.17 -2.11
CA ASP A 554 39.40 -9.93 -3.44
C ASP A 554 39.28 -11.20 -4.29
N ASP A 555 39.02 -11.06 -5.60
CA ASP A 555 38.87 -12.18 -6.53
C ASP A 555 40.17 -12.97 -6.76
N ALA A 556 41.31 -12.43 -6.34
CA ALA A 556 42.60 -13.14 -6.29
C ALA A 556 42.74 -14.04 -5.04
N SER A 557 41.83 -13.92 -4.06
CA SER A 557 41.85 -14.75 -2.85
C SER A 557 41.44 -16.20 -3.16
N PRO A 558 42.12 -17.20 -2.64
CA PRO A 558 41.70 -18.58 -2.79
C PRO A 558 40.36 -18.91 -2.10
N ALA A 559 39.94 -18.06 -1.17
CA ALA A 559 38.65 -18.16 -0.49
C ALA A 559 37.52 -17.37 -1.17
N PHE A 560 37.69 -16.90 -2.39
CA PHE A 560 36.70 -16.13 -3.12
C PHE A 560 35.40 -16.95 -3.33
N PRO A 561 34.20 -16.43 -2.97
CA PRO A 561 32.97 -17.17 -3.01
C PRO A 561 32.55 -17.60 -4.41
N GLN A 562 32.38 -18.90 -4.63
CA GLN A 562 31.91 -19.45 -5.91
C GLN A 562 30.41 -19.64 -5.95
N THR A 563 29.76 -19.68 -4.79
CA THR A 563 28.30 -19.74 -4.65
C THR A 563 27.80 -18.54 -3.85
N LEU A 564 26.52 -18.20 -4.04
CA LEU A 564 25.89 -17.08 -3.34
C LEU A 564 25.86 -17.35 -1.82
N SER A 565 25.55 -18.60 -1.42
CA SER A 565 25.59 -19.01 -0.02
C SER A 565 26.95 -18.80 0.66
N ALA A 566 28.06 -19.00 -0.09
CA ALA A 566 29.41 -18.83 0.45
C ALA A 566 29.79 -17.36 0.66
N THR A 567 28.98 -16.38 0.20
CA THR A 567 29.23 -14.95 0.44
C THR A 567 28.93 -14.54 1.87
N GLY A 568 28.14 -15.30 2.60
CA GLY A 568 27.61 -14.93 3.93
C GLY A 568 26.63 -13.76 3.93
N CYS A 569 26.24 -13.25 2.73
CA CYS A 569 25.32 -12.13 2.59
C CYS A 569 23.85 -12.54 2.60
N TYR A 570 23.58 -13.84 2.61
CA TYR A 570 22.25 -14.43 2.69
C TYR A 570 22.10 -15.26 3.97
N GLY A 571 21.00 -15.09 4.64
CA GLY A 571 20.62 -15.92 5.79
C GLY A 571 20.09 -17.28 5.35
N ASP A 572 19.35 -17.34 4.23
CA ASP A 572 18.86 -18.57 3.61
C ASP A 572 18.70 -18.35 2.10
N VAL A 573 19.66 -18.82 1.33
CA VAL A 573 19.63 -18.66 -0.14
C VAL A 573 18.48 -19.42 -0.78
N ALA A 574 18.12 -20.59 -0.25
CA ALA A 574 17.04 -21.40 -0.81
C ALA A 574 15.66 -20.77 -0.64
N LYS A 575 15.53 -19.83 0.28
CA LYS A 575 14.31 -19.01 0.48
C LYS A 575 14.48 -17.57 0.02
N ASP A 576 15.60 -17.26 -0.58
CA ASP A 576 15.96 -15.91 -1.06
C ASP A 576 15.90 -14.84 0.06
N ILE A 577 16.36 -15.24 1.26
CA ILE A 577 16.41 -14.38 2.44
C ILE A 577 17.82 -13.79 2.58
N VAL A 578 17.92 -12.48 2.40
CA VAL A 578 19.17 -11.73 2.59
C VAL A 578 19.49 -11.63 4.08
N ASN A 579 20.78 -11.47 4.42
CA ASN A 579 21.23 -11.31 5.80
C ASN A 579 20.60 -10.06 6.44
N ALA A 580 20.22 -10.14 7.71
CA ALA A 580 19.56 -9.06 8.45
C ALA A 580 20.36 -7.73 8.50
N GLY A 581 21.69 -7.78 8.30
CA GLY A 581 22.53 -6.58 8.21
C GLY A 581 22.51 -5.89 6.84
N ALA A 582 21.84 -6.46 5.84
CA ALA A 582 21.64 -5.85 4.53
C ALA A 582 20.39 -4.96 4.59
N ILE A 583 20.58 -3.67 4.43
CA ILE A 583 19.56 -2.64 4.55
C ILE A 583 18.84 -2.52 3.21
N PRO A 584 17.53 -2.82 3.12
CA PRO A 584 16.78 -2.68 1.87
C PRO A 584 16.58 -1.22 1.49
N TYR A 585 16.55 -0.95 0.18
CA TYR A 585 16.20 0.35 -0.37
C TYR A 585 15.57 0.24 -1.75
N GLU A 586 14.79 1.25 -2.11
CA GLU A 586 14.23 1.43 -3.43
C GLU A 586 14.59 2.81 -4.01
N ILE A 587 14.25 3.04 -5.26
CA ILE A 587 14.58 4.27 -5.96
C ILE A 587 13.38 4.77 -6.76
N ASN A 588 13.23 6.09 -6.87
CA ASN A 588 12.12 6.73 -7.57
C ASN A 588 12.12 6.44 -9.07
N SER A 589 13.28 6.45 -9.71
CA SER A 589 13.41 6.20 -11.16
C SER A 589 14.42 5.08 -11.41
N PRO A 590 13.93 3.84 -11.71
CA PRO A 590 14.80 2.68 -11.88
C PRO A 590 15.44 2.64 -13.27
N LEU A 591 16.63 2.04 -13.34
CA LEU A 591 17.26 1.63 -14.61
C LEU A 591 16.42 0.53 -15.26
N TRP A 592 16.08 0.70 -16.52
CA TRP A 592 15.44 -0.35 -17.32
C TRP A 592 16.36 -1.57 -17.53
N SER A 593 15.82 -2.76 -17.44
CA SER A 593 16.53 -4.04 -17.63
C SER A 593 15.52 -5.08 -18.12
N ASP A 594 14.96 -4.83 -19.30
CA ASP A 594 14.03 -5.75 -19.99
C ASP A 594 12.83 -6.20 -19.14
N GLY A 595 12.29 -5.29 -18.31
CA GLY A 595 11.15 -5.55 -17.44
C GLY A 595 11.47 -6.33 -16.16
N ALA A 596 12.73 -6.66 -15.88
CA ALA A 596 13.09 -7.35 -14.64
C ALA A 596 12.78 -6.49 -13.40
N THR A 597 12.05 -7.05 -12.45
CA THR A 597 11.88 -6.49 -11.09
C THR A 597 13.21 -6.52 -10.34
N LYS A 598 13.44 -5.59 -9.44
CA LYS A 598 14.73 -5.48 -8.75
C LYS A 598 14.53 -5.24 -7.26
N ARG A 599 15.23 -6.03 -6.44
CA ARG A 599 15.43 -5.75 -5.02
C ARG A 599 16.85 -5.25 -4.81
N ARG A 600 17.04 -4.35 -3.85
CA ARG A 600 18.32 -3.68 -3.62
C ARG A 600 18.63 -3.59 -2.14
N PHE A 601 19.91 -3.78 -1.79
CA PHE A 601 20.35 -3.73 -0.40
C PHE A 601 21.73 -3.05 -0.31
N ILE A 602 21.94 -2.36 0.81
CA ILE A 602 23.23 -1.78 1.21
C ILE A 602 23.75 -2.57 2.40
N VAL A 603 24.99 -3.02 2.31
CA VAL A 603 25.74 -3.59 3.42
C VAL A 603 26.94 -2.68 3.71
N LEU A 604 27.00 -2.12 4.91
CA LEU A 604 28.11 -1.30 5.35
C LEU A 604 28.93 -2.01 6.42
N PRO A 605 30.26 -1.85 6.43
CA PRO A 605 31.07 -2.31 7.56
C PRO A 605 30.55 -1.75 8.87
N GLU A 606 30.68 -2.50 9.94
CA GLU A 606 30.25 -2.07 11.26
C GLU A 606 30.88 -0.75 11.66
N GLN A 607 30.13 0.12 12.37
CA GLN A 607 30.56 1.43 12.85
C GLN A 607 30.97 2.45 11.75
N THR A 608 30.70 2.17 10.48
CA THR A 608 30.90 3.14 9.39
C THR A 608 29.62 3.85 9.01
N THR A 609 29.75 5.03 8.40
CA THR A 609 28.63 5.85 7.94
C THR A 609 28.79 6.26 6.50
N ILE A 610 27.68 6.63 5.86
CA ILE A 610 27.63 7.20 4.52
C ILE A 610 27.83 8.73 4.62
N GLY A 611 28.66 9.29 3.78
CA GLY A 611 28.75 10.73 3.63
C GLY A 611 27.56 11.25 2.82
N TYR A 612 26.56 11.82 3.51
CA TYR A 612 25.36 12.39 2.89
C TYR A 612 25.67 13.67 2.10
N THR A 613 25.00 13.79 0.94
CA THR A 613 24.92 15.04 0.16
C THR A 613 23.48 15.24 -0.30
N SER A 614 23.03 16.50 -0.40
CA SER A 614 21.69 16.83 -0.88
C SER A 614 21.52 16.59 -2.39
N SER A 615 22.60 16.55 -3.14
CA SER A 615 22.63 16.29 -4.59
C SER A 615 23.86 15.45 -4.94
N GLY A 616 23.78 14.71 -6.04
CA GLY A 616 24.86 13.82 -6.50
C GLY A 616 25.01 12.55 -5.65
N ALA A 617 26.08 11.81 -5.91
CA ALA A 617 26.31 10.52 -5.27
C ALA A 617 26.82 10.65 -3.83
N TRP A 618 26.36 9.77 -2.96
CA TRP A 618 26.82 9.67 -1.59
C TRP A 618 28.24 9.06 -1.48
N ALA A 619 29.01 9.52 -0.51
CA ALA A 619 30.34 8.95 -0.23
C ALA A 619 30.20 7.67 0.61
N MET A 620 30.54 6.54 0.02
CA MET A 620 30.47 5.22 0.67
C MET A 620 31.81 4.90 1.36
N PRO A 621 31.80 4.26 2.55
CA PRO A 621 33.03 3.77 3.18
C PRO A 621 33.63 2.58 2.42
N VAL A 622 34.95 2.36 2.57
CA VAL A 622 35.61 1.16 2.03
C VAL A 622 35.04 -0.09 2.71
N GLY A 623 34.80 -1.13 1.93
CA GLY A 623 34.14 -2.35 2.38
C GLY A 623 32.62 -2.35 2.16
N THR A 624 32.02 -1.25 1.65
CA THR A 624 30.60 -1.21 1.26
C THR A 624 30.33 -2.26 0.18
N ILE A 625 29.22 -2.96 0.34
CA ILE A 625 28.68 -3.92 -0.64
C ILE A 625 27.27 -3.44 -1.02
N ILE A 626 27.04 -3.26 -2.31
CA ILE A 626 25.69 -3.06 -2.86
C ILE A 626 25.25 -4.38 -3.48
N ILE A 627 24.09 -4.87 -3.06
CA ILE A 627 23.47 -6.07 -3.60
C ILE A 627 22.27 -5.65 -4.46
N LYS A 628 22.18 -6.20 -5.67
CA LYS A 628 21.06 -5.98 -6.57
C LYS A 628 20.62 -7.30 -7.17
N GLU A 629 19.36 -7.64 -6.93
CA GLU A 629 18.74 -8.82 -7.47
C GLU A 629 17.88 -8.46 -8.67
N PHE A 630 17.83 -9.35 -9.64
CA PHE A 630 16.99 -9.25 -10.83
C PHE A 630 16.05 -10.46 -10.84
N LEU A 631 14.75 -10.16 -10.83
CA LEU A 631 13.69 -11.14 -10.78
C LEU A 631 12.81 -11.03 -12.03
N TYR A 632 12.20 -12.13 -12.45
CA TYR A 632 11.19 -12.14 -13.49
C TYR A 632 9.96 -12.89 -13.01
N GLN A 633 8.81 -12.62 -13.65
CA GLN A 633 7.59 -13.38 -13.41
C GLN A 633 7.62 -14.68 -14.20
N ALA A 634 7.64 -15.82 -13.51
CA ALA A 634 7.59 -17.13 -14.14
C ALA A 634 6.20 -17.43 -14.72
N GLU A 635 5.15 -16.84 -14.14
CA GLU A 635 3.77 -16.86 -14.66
C GLU A 635 3.21 -15.43 -14.61
N THR A 636 3.02 -14.78 -15.77
CA THR A 636 2.66 -13.36 -15.84
C THR A 636 1.25 -13.03 -15.35
N SER A 637 0.37 -14.01 -15.22
CA SER A 637 -0.94 -13.88 -14.58
C SER A 637 -0.91 -14.09 -13.07
N ASP A 638 0.26 -14.49 -12.53
CA ASP A 638 0.49 -14.64 -11.09
C ASP A 638 1.65 -13.75 -10.66
N PRO A 639 1.37 -12.55 -10.12
CA PRO A 639 2.42 -11.63 -9.66
C PRO A 639 3.27 -12.20 -8.50
N THR A 640 2.82 -13.27 -7.81
CA THR A 640 3.63 -13.95 -6.78
C THR A 640 4.70 -14.87 -7.36
N SER A 641 4.68 -15.13 -8.67
CA SER A 641 5.57 -16.04 -9.36
C SER A 641 6.96 -15.46 -9.64
N LEU A 642 7.40 -14.48 -8.85
CA LEU A 642 8.72 -13.89 -8.98
C LEU A 642 9.83 -14.90 -8.73
N PHE A 643 10.76 -14.96 -9.67
CA PHE A 643 11.87 -15.89 -9.64
C PHE A 643 13.20 -15.15 -9.85
N PRO A 644 14.23 -15.36 -9.01
CA PRO A 644 15.49 -14.68 -9.15
C PRO A 644 16.31 -15.24 -10.32
N MET A 645 16.78 -14.35 -11.20
CA MET A 645 17.64 -14.68 -12.33
C MET A 645 19.11 -14.44 -12.02
N GLU A 646 19.40 -13.29 -11.42
CA GLU A 646 20.75 -12.80 -11.19
C GLU A 646 20.83 -12.03 -9.88
N THR A 647 21.92 -12.22 -9.13
CA THR A 647 22.33 -11.35 -8.04
C THR A 647 23.66 -10.71 -8.36
N ARG A 648 23.70 -9.38 -8.37
CA ARG A 648 24.92 -8.60 -8.57
C ARG A 648 25.42 -8.01 -7.27
N PHE A 649 26.73 -8.07 -7.11
CA PHE A 649 27.45 -7.38 -6.04
C PHE A 649 28.30 -6.27 -6.65
N LEU A 650 28.30 -5.09 -6.05
CA LEU A 650 29.23 -4.02 -6.31
C LEU A 650 29.96 -3.70 -4.99
N VAL A 651 31.26 -3.93 -4.95
CA VAL A 651 32.07 -3.90 -3.72
C VAL A 651 33.10 -2.79 -3.78
N LYS A 652 33.12 -1.91 -2.76
CA LYS A 652 34.15 -0.88 -2.62
C LYS A 652 35.41 -1.47 -1.99
N ARG A 653 36.53 -1.49 -2.72
CA ARG A 653 37.81 -2.10 -2.32
C ARG A 653 38.76 -1.12 -1.68
N CYS A 654 38.76 0.11 -2.17
CA CYS A 654 39.63 1.18 -1.68
C CYS A 654 39.04 2.54 -2.06
N GLU A 655 39.67 3.62 -1.61
CA GLU A 655 39.32 4.96 -2.06
C GLU A 655 39.78 5.20 -3.51
N GLU A 656 39.14 6.14 -4.20
CA GLU A 656 39.52 6.54 -5.55
C GLU A 656 41.01 6.97 -5.58
N GLY A 657 41.74 6.39 -6.50
CA GLY A 657 43.18 6.59 -6.57
C GLY A 657 44.03 5.78 -5.58
N GLY A 658 43.42 5.08 -4.63
CA GLY A 658 44.09 4.24 -3.66
C GLY A 658 44.47 2.84 -4.19
N CYS A 659 43.80 2.38 -5.23
CA CYS A 659 44.11 1.14 -5.93
C CYS A 659 43.56 1.16 -7.36
N PRO A 660 44.02 0.25 -8.25
CA PRO A 660 43.61 0.22 -9.65
C PRO A 660 42.12 -0.02 -9.90
N LYS A 661 41.42 -0.66 -8.95
CA LYS A 661 39.99 -1.02 -9.05
C LYS A 661 39.27 -0.66 -7.75
N PRO A 662 38.95 0.61 -7.54
CA PRO A 662 38.27 1.06 -6.32
C PRO A 662 36.92 0.34 -6.07
N TRP A 663 36.22 0.00 -7.12
CA TRP A 663 35.01 -0.76 -7.11
C TRP A 663 35.09 -1.96 -8.05
N GLN A 664 34.51 -3.08 -7.61
CA GLN A 664 34.45 -4.32 -8.38
C GLN A 664 33.04 -4.89 -8.39
N GLY A 665 32.57 -5.30 -9.60
CA GLY A 665 31.29 -5.95 -9.79
C GLY A 665 31.45 -7.46 -9.94
N TYR A 666 30.44 -8.20 -9.40
CA TYR A 666 30.36 -9.66 -9.50
C TYR A 666 28.91 -10.04 -9.75
N SER A 667 28.67 -11.04 -10.61
CA SER A 667 27.35 -11.55 -10.93
C SER A 667 27.25 -13.03 -10.61
N TYR A 668 26.15 -13.41 -9.96
CA TYR A 668 25.78 -14.79 -9.64
C TYR A 668 24.51 -15.14 -10.41
N GLN A 669 24.54 -16.24 -11.13
CA GLN A 669 23.39 -16.78 -11.86
C GLN A 669 22.68 -17.80 -11.01
N TRP A 670 21.37 -17.62 -10.83
CA TRP A 670 20.56 -18.57 -10.11
C TRP A 670 20.34 -19.87 -10.89
N ASN A 671 20.27 -20.98 -10.17
CA ASN A 671 19.87 -22.26 -10.73
C ASN A 671 18.38 -22.28 -11.06
N ALA A 672 17.94 -23.28 -11.82
CA ALA A 672 16.53 -23.36 -12.23
C ALA A 672 15.53 -23.66 -11.10
N SER A 673 16.01 -24.10 -9.93
CA SER A 673 15.18 -24.34 -8.75
C SER A 673 15.11 -23.16 -7.77
N GLY A 674 15.85 -22.08 -8.03
CA GLY A 674 15.90 -20.91 -7.14
C GLY A 674 16.53 -21.18 -5.77
N THR A 675 17.36 -22.25 -5.65
CA THR A 675 17.88 -22.68 -4.34
C THR A 675 19.35 -22.30 -4.12
N GLU A 676 20.07 -21.89 -5.16
CA GLU A 676 21.46 -21.47 -5.09
C GLU A 676 21.81 -20.69 -6.36
N ALA A 677 22.78 -19.76 -6.26
CA ALA A 677 23.34 -19.07 -7.40
C ALA A 677 24.86 -19.25 -7.47
N ASN A 678 25.38 -19.35 -8.67
CA ASN A 678 26.80 -19.60 -8.94
C ASN A 678 27.46 -18.37 -9.57
N LEU A 679 28.70 -18.11 -9.17
CA LEU A 679 29.51 -17.03 -9.72
C LEU A 679 29.68 -17.21 -11.22
N LEU A 680 29.35 -16.19 -11.99
CA LEU A 680 29.57 -16.16 -13.42
C LEU A 680 31.04 -15.90 -13.77
N PRO A 681 31.50 -16.40 -14.92
CA PRO A 681 32.81 -16.03 -15.47
C PRO A 681 32.90 -14.52 -15.72
N ALA A 682 34.08 -14.01 -15.90
CA ALA A 682 34.30 -12.58 -16.14
C ALA A 682 33.78 -12.09 -17.51
N THR A 683 33.46 -12.98 -18.42
CA THR A 683 32.96 -12.71 -19.78
C THR A 683 31.43 -12.59 -19.79
N ALA A 684 30.88 -11.79 -20.70
CA ALA A 684 29.42 -11.68 -20.89
C ALA A 684 28.82 -13.04 -21.32
N THR A 685 27.61 -13.28 -20.91
CA THR A 685 26.81 -14.46 -21.30
C THR A 685 25.31 -14.13 -21.29
N THR A 686 24.52 -15.00 -21.89
CA THR A 686 23.05 -14.89 -21.89
C THR A 686 22.43 -16.20 -21.41
N LYS A 687 21.20 -16.14 -20.91
CA LYS A 687 20.40 -17.30 -20.55
C LYS A 687 18.94 -17.03 -20.82
N ASP A 688 18.29 -18.03 -21.41
CA ASP A 688 16.85 -18.01 -21.61
C ASP A 688 16.12 -18.53 -20.37
N TRP A 689 15.18 -17.75 -19.88
CA TRP A 689 14.33 -18.08 -18.75
C TRP A 689 12.90 -18.34 -19.22
N PRO A 690 12.37 -19.56 -19.02
CA PRO A 690 11.01 -19.90 -19.43
C PRO A 690 9.97 -19.21 -18.56
N TYR A 691 8.90 -18.74 -19.17
CA TYR A 691 7.74 -18.21 -18.45
C TYR A 691 6.42 -18.60 -19.13
N THR A 692 5.32 -18.46 -18.39
CA THR A 692 3.98 -18.78 -18.85
C THR A 692 3.05 -17.58 -18.66
N THR A 693 1.93 -17.57 -19.40
CA THR A 693 0.83 -16.62 -19.25
C THR A 693 -0.46 -17.42 -19.24
N GLY A 694 -1.17 -17.42 -18.10
CA GLY A 694 -2.37 -18.26 -17.93
C GLY A 694 -2.07 -19.74 -18.12
N GLY A 695 -0.90 -20.22 -17.72
CA GLY A 695 -0.43 -21.59 -17.89
C GLY A 695 0.07 -21.94 -19.30
N VAL A 696 0.08 -20.98 -20.24
CA VAL A 696 0.56 -21.19 -21.62
C VAL A 696 2.00 -20.72 -21.75
N ALA A 697 2.89 -21.62 -22.20
CA ALA A 697 4.30 -21.30 -22.41
C ALA A 697 4.48 -20.16 -23.44
N GLN A 698 5.30 -19.20 -23.11
CA GLN A 698 5.68 -18.07 -23.94
C GLN A 698 7.09 -18.26 -24.51
N THR A 699 7.49 -17.38 -25.43
CA THR A 699 8.89 -17.30 -25.87
C THR A 699 9.75 -16.96 -24.66
N PRO A 700 10.79 -17.73 -24.35
CA PRO A 700 11.61 -17.50 -23.16
C PRO A 700 12.15 -16.08 -23.09
N HIS A 701 12.23 -15.51 -21.89
CA HIS A 701 12.88 -14.24 -21.62
C HIS A 701 14.41 -14.43 -21.67
N THR A 702 15.08 -13.80 -22.63
CA THR A 702 16.53 -13.84 -22.71
C THR A 702 17.14 -12.78 -21.79
N HIS A 703 17.83 -13.20 -20.74
CA HIS A 703 18.52 -12.29 -19.83
C HIS A 703 20.02 -12.19 -20.18
N THR A 704 20.54 -10.96 -20.24
CA THR A 704 21.94 -10.69 -20.51
C THR A 704 22.71 -10.46 -19.23
N TYR A 705 23.74 -11.26 -19.00
CA TYR A 705 24.70 -11.09 -17.90
C TYR A 705 25.92 -10.37 -18.46
N PRO A 706 26.17 -9.11 -18.11
CA PRO A 706 27.30 -8.35 -18.66
C PRO A 706 28.67 -8.91 -18.19
N ALA A 707 29.68 -8.66 -18.99
CA ALA A 707 31.05 -8.99 -18.59
C ALA A 707 31.45 -8.16 -17.37
N ARG A 708 32.30 -8.71 -16.51
CA ARG A 708 32.77 -8.01 -15.29
C ARG A 708 33.46 -6.66 -15.61
N THR A 709 34.11 -6.55 -16.77
CA THR A 709 34.72 -5.31 -17.26
C THR A 709 33.70 -4.28 -17.72
N GLU A 710 32.46 -4.67 -18.00
CA GLU A 710 31.40 -3.77 -18.45
C GLU A 710 30.70 -3.07 -17.27
N CYS A 711 30.79 -3.62 -16.03
CA CYS A 711 30.21 -2.98 -14.85
C CYS A 711 30.68 -1.53 -14.67
N VAL A 712 31.97 -1.26 -14.89
CA VAL A 712 32.57 0.06 -14.69
C VAL A 712 32.18 1.09 -15.75
N ARG A 713 31.53 0.68 -16.84
CA ARG A 713 31.04 1.61 -17.87
C ARG A 713 29.83 2.41 -17.34
N CYS A 714 28.91 1.76 -16.66
CA CYS A 714 27.82 2.43 -15.97
C CYS A 714 28.25 2.91 -14.58
N HIS A 715 28.99 2.07 -13.83
CA HIS A 715 29.47 2.37 -12.49
C HIS A 715 30.83 3.11 -12.55
N ASN A 716 30.86 4.25 -13.21
CA ASN A 716 32.06 5.05 -13.41
C ASN A 716 32.18 6.21 -12.40
N ALA A 717 33.32 6.91 -12.39
CA ALA A 717 33.58 7.97 -11.42
C ALA A 717 32.74 9.23 -11.66
N SER A 718 32.28 9.48 -12.89
CA SER A 718 31.52 10.68 -13.24
C SER A 718 30.14 10.74 -12.55
N VAL A 719 29.60 9.57 -12.17
CA VAL A 719 28.33 9.43 -11.43
C VAL A 719 28.51 8.85 -10.02
N GLY A 720 29.75 8.91 -9.48
CA GLY A 720 30.04 8.45 -8.11
C GLY A 720 30.01 6.94 -7.91
N ARG A 721 30.10 6.14 -8.97
CA ARG A 721 30.19 4.67 -8.95
C ARG A 721 28.91 3.94 -8.55
N VAL A 722 28.12 4.46 -7.63
CA VAL A 722 26.92 3.78 -7.13
C VAL A 722 25.69 4.46 -7.71
N LEU A 723 25.05 3.78 -8.66
CA LEU A 723 23.85 4.30 -9.33
C LEU A 723 22.63 4.18 -8.40
N GLY A 724 21.84 5.23 -8.33
CA GLY A 724 20.58 5.26 -7.59
C GLY A 724 20.71 5.65 -6.11
N LEU A 725 21.86 5.53 -5.45
CA LEU A 725 22.07 5.97 -4.08
C LEU A 725 22.37 7.48 -4.04
N GLN A 726 21.34 8.26 -4.24
CA GLN A 726 21.32 9.72 -4.26
C GLN A 726 20.08 10.22 -3.55
N THR A 727 20.18 11.35 -2.88
CA THR A 727 19.08 11.93 -2.10
C THR A 727 17.75 12.05 -2.86
N PRO A 728 17.68 12.60 -4.09
CA PRO A 728 16.42 12.70 -4.81
C PRO A 728 15.80 11.34 -5.21
N GLN A 729 16.62 10.31 -5.38
CA GLN A 729 16.16 8.95 -5.69
C GLN A 729 15.58 8.22 -4.48
N LEU A 730 16.09 8.49 -3.27
CA LEU A 730 15.70 7.82 -2.04
C LEU A 730 14.75 8.67 -1.16
N ASN A 731 14.40 9.87 -1.59
CA ASN A 731 13.35 10.64 -0.93
C ASN A 731 11.98 10.09 -1.33
N ARG A 732 11.61 8.96 -0.72
CA ARG A 732 10.37 8.22 -0.97
C ARG A 732 9.97 7.40 0.26
N SER A 733 8.72 6.97 0.30
CA SER A 733 8.25 5.98 1.27
C SER A 733 8.68 4.57 0.85
N HIS A 734 9.01 3.74 1.83
CA HIS A 734 9.34 2.33 1.67
C HIS A 734 8.69 1.51 2.79
N ASP A 735 8.14 0.34 2.45
CA ASP A 735 7.57 -0.59 3.43
C ASP A 735 8.65 -1.53 3.96
N TYR A 736 9.05 -1.30 5.21
CA TYR A 736 10.02 -2.13 5.92
C TYR A 736 9.39 -3.34 6.60
N GLY A 737 8.10 -3.58 6.38
CA GLY A 737 7.34 -4.67 6.99
C GLY A 737 6.80 -4.35 8.39
N GLN A 738 7.59 -3.68 9.24
CA GLN A 738 7.17 -3.23 10.56
C GLN A 738 6.60 -1.80 10.58
N ALA A 739 7.00 -0.97 9.62
CA ALA A 739 6.47 0.35 9.38
C ALA A 739 6.78 0.79 7.95
N VAL A 740 5.94 1.65 7.41
CA VAL A 740 6.27 2.41 6.20
C VAL A 740 6.87 3.73 6.63
N ASP A 741 8.02 4.06 6.08
CA ASP A 741 8.75 5.26 6.44
C ASP A 741 9.47 5.86 5.23
N ASN A 742 9.78 7.16 5.29
CA ASN A 742 10.67 7.75 4.30
C ASN A 742 12.07 7.16 4.45
N GLU A 743 12.67 6.68 3.36
CA GLU A 743 13.96 5.98 3.41
C GLU A 743 15.07 6.85 4.02
N LEU A 744 15.10 8.15 3.70
CA LEU A 744 16.11 9.05 4.28
C LEU A 744 15.94 9.20 5.79
N ARG A 745 14.68 9.26 6.27
CA ARG A 745 14.34 9.33 7.70
C ARG A 745 14.72 8.03 8.42
N ALA A 746 14.39 6.88 7.83
CA ALA A 746 14.73 5.57 8.36
C ALA A 746 16.24 5.38 8.45
N PHE A 747 16.98 5.78 7.41
CA PHE A 747 18.44 5.70 7.36
C PHE A 747 19.11 6.62 8.38
N ASP A 748 18.58 7.85 8.55
CA ASP A 748 19.07 8.76 9.58
C ASP A 748 18.84 8.21 11.00
N HIS A 749 17.64 7.62 11.22
CA HIS A 749 17.28 7.06 12.54
C HIS A 749 18.24 5.97 12.99
N ILE A 750 18.62 5.05 12.09
CA ILE A 750 19.61 4.00 12.41
C ILE A 750 21.07 4.47 12.33
N GLY A 751 21.31 5.79 12.21
CA GLY A 751 22.63 6.40 12.18
C GLY A 751 23.44 6.14 10.93
N LEU A 752 22.80 5.87 9.80
CA LEU A 752 23.49 5.55 8.55
C LEU A 752 24.29 6.73 8.00
N PHE A 753 23.78 7.96 8.19
CA PHE A 753 24.45 9.21 7.76
C PHE A 753 25.32 9.85 8.83
N GLY A 754 25.41 9.29 10.02
CA GLY A 754 26.13 9.91 11.12
C GLY A 754 25.61 11.31 11.44
N THR A 755 26.48 12.32 11.40
CA THR A 755 26.13 13.73 11.68
C THR A 755 25.89 14.57 10.42
N THR A 756 25.96 13.98 9.23
CA THR A 756 25.94 14.73 7.96
C THR A 756 24.52 15.00 7.46
N PHE A 757 23.51 14.29 7.94
CA PHE A 757 22.12 14.51 7.55
C PHE A 757 21.53 15.74 8.25
N PRO A 758 20.86 16.66 7.52
CA PRO A 758 20.28 17.86 8.14
C PRO A 758 19.03 17.50 8.94
N LYS A 759 19.02 17.77 10.24
CA LYS A 759 17.86 17.51 11.13
C LYS A 759 16.67 18.44 10.84
N ALA A 760 16.91 19.62 10.27
CA ALA A 760 15.89 20.55 9.81
C ALA A 760 16.40 21.22 8.52
N PRO A 761 16.10 20.67 7.35
CA PRO A 761 16.53 21.26 6.09
C PRO A 761 15.87 22.61 5.88
N ALA A 762 16.65 23.57 5.35
CA ALA A 762 16.17 24.96 5.10
C ALA A 762 15.09 25.03 3.99
N SER A 763 14.98 23.98 3.19
CA SER A 763 13.97 23.78 2.14
C SER A 763 13.58 22.31 2.09
N PRO A 764 12.42 21.95 1.52
CA PRO A 764 12.07 20.54 1.30
C PRO A 764 13.18 19.81 0.56
N ILE A 765 13.46 18.58 0.99
CA ILE A 765 14.41 17.71 0.30
C ILE A 765 13.85 17.37 -1.07
N GLU A 766 14.63 17.56 -2.11
CA GLU A 766 14.21 17.28 -3.47
C GLU A 766 13.88 15.79 -3.68
N ARG A 767 12.85 15.53 -4.49
CA ARG A 767 12.43 14.19 -4.91
C ARG A 767 12.53 14.09 -6.43
N LEU A 768 13.20 13.07 -6.92
CA LEU A 768 13.19 12.73 -8.34
C LEU A 768 11.81 12.19 -8.72
N ALA A 769 11.31 12.59 -9.88
CA ALA A 769 10.03 12.08 -10.36
C ALA A 769 10.09 10.57 -10.57
N THR A 770 9.01 9.90 -10.23
CA THR A 770 8.76 8.54 -10.67
C THR A 770 8.25 8.61 -12.11
N PRO A 771 8.85 7.91 -13.09
CA PRO A 771 8.48 8.05 -14.50
C PRO A 771 7.00 7.79 -14.76
N HIS A 772 6.36 6.93 -13.99
CA HIS A 772 4.97 6.54 -14.17
C HIS A 772 3.98 7.28 -13.26
N ASP A 773 4.44 8.25 -12.45
CA ASP A 773 3.60 9.04 -11.55
C ASP A 773 3.09 10.31 -12.26
N PRO A 774 1.79 10.36 -12.65
CA PRO A 774 1.21 11.55 -13.28
C PRO A 774 1.06 12.76 -12.33
N GLY A 775 1.40 12.62 -11.07
CA GLY A 775 1.61 13.74 -10.14
C GLY A 775 2.75 14.66 -10.55
N PHE A 776 3.68 14.14 -11.38
CA PHE A 776 4.74 14.92 -12.00
C PHE A 776 4.42 15.25 -13.46
N THR A 777 4.99 16.35 -13.95
CA THR A 777 4.83 16.72 -15.36
C THR A 777 5.54 15.73 -16.28
N LEU A 778 5.09 15.61 -17.53
CA LEU A 778 5.76 14.78 -18.55
C LEU A 778 7.25 15.07 -18.65
N GLU A 779 7.63 16.35 -18.54
CA GLU A 779 9.03 16.75 -18.56
C GLU A 779 9.81 16.20 -17.36
N GLN A 780 9.29 16.34 -16.15
CA GLN A 780 9.94 15.81 -14.95
C GLN A 780 10.09 14.29 -15.01
N ARG A 781 9.08 13.60 -15.48
CA ARG A 781 9.05 12.13 -15.64
C ARG A 781 10.07 11.67 -16.67
N SER A 782 10.05 12.24 -17.87
CA SER A 782 11.02 11.88 -18.92
C SER A 782 12.46 12.21 -18.50
N ARG A 783 12.69 13.31 -17.79
CA ARG A 783 14.01 13.67 -17.27
C ARG A 783 14.50 12.73 -16.21
N ALA A 784 13.63 12.29 -15.29
CA ALA A 784 13.97 11.30 -14.28
C ALA A 784 14.37 9.96 -14.92
N TYR A 785 13.64 9.54 -15.95
CA TYR A 785 13.99 8.36 -16.74
C TYR A 785 15.36 8.49 -17.41
N PHE A 786 15.63 9.62 -18.08
CA PHE A 786 16.94 9.84 -18.72
C PHE A 786 18.07 9.94 -17.71
N HIS A 787 17.84 10.52 -16.54
CA HIS A 787 18.82 10.50 -15.45
C HIS A 787 19.19 9.07 -15.06
N ALA A 788 18.19 8.21 -14.87
CA ALA A 788 18.41 6.83 -14.43
C ALA A 788 19.04 5.94 -15.52
N ASN A 789 18.68 6.17 -16.80
CA ASN A 789 19.00 5.26 -17.88
C ASN A 789 20.11 5.77 -18.83
N CYS A 790 20.38 7.07 -18.84
CA CYS A 790 21.31 7.68 -19.82
C CYS A 790 22.44 8.48 -19.17
N ALA A 791 22.19 9.12 -18.01
CA ALA A 791 23.15 10.07 -17.42
C ALA A 791 24.50 9.45 -17.02
N HIS A 792 24.56 8.15 -16.75
CA HIS A 792 25.82 7.50 -16.40
C HIS A 792 26.85 7.49 -17.54
N CYS A 793 26.41 7.62 -18.80
CA CYS A 793 27.27 7.83 -19.95
C CYS A 793 27.21 9.28 -20.47
N HIS A 794 26.02 9.89 -20.48
CA HIS A 794 25.73 11.20 -21.00
C HIS A 794 25.74 12.27 -19.88
N ASN A 795 26.93 12.72 -19.52
CA ASN A 795 27.15 13.82 -18.57
C ASN A 795 28.50 14.49 -18.90
N PRO A 796 28.78 15.72 -18.41
CA PRO A 796 30.01 16.49 -18.77
C PRO A 796 31.32 15.78 -18.49
N ALA A 797 31.36 14.82 -17.55
CA ALA A 797 32.53 14.03 -17.20
C ALA A 797 32.45 12.56 -17.68
N GLY A 798 31.37 12.20 -18.39
CA GLY A 798 31.06 10.87 -18.86
C GLY A 798 31.70 10.53 -20.22
N GLU A 799 31.41 9.34 -20.75
CA GLU A 799 31.89 8.88 -22.05
C GLU A 799 31.33 9.71 -23.22
N CYS A 800 30.11 10.28 -23.07
CA CYS A 800 29.44 11.07 -24.11
C CYS A 800 29.04 12.46 -23.56
N PRO A 801 30.02 13.37 -23.41
CA PRO A 801 29.80 14.67 -22.74
C PRO A 801 29.03 15.69 -23.57
N GLN A 802 28.60 15.34 -24.80
CA GLN A 802 27.87 16.24 -25.67
C GLN A 802 26.44 16.52 -25.24
N ILE A 803 25.86 15.64 -24.42
CA ILE A 803 24.54 15.76 -23.86
C ILE A 803 24.63 15.46 -22.36
N ASP A 804 23.98 16.27 -21.55
CA ASP A 804 23.91 16.09 -20.11
C ASP A 804 22.49 15.69 -19.71
N PHE A 805 22.33 14.47 -19.17
CA PHE A 805 21.09 13.97 -18.63
C PHE A 805 21.08 13.90 -17.08
N LEU A 806 22.08 14.48 -16.43
CA LEU A 806 22.06 14.58 -14.97
C LEU A 806 20.88 15.43 -14.52
N TYR A 807 20.14 14.92 -13.57
CA TYR A 807 19.10 15.67 -12.88
C TYR A 807 19.76 16.49 -11.76
N ASP A 808 19.68 17.81 -11.86
CA ASP A 808 20.27 18.74 -10.90
C ASP A 808 19.24 19.70 -10.25
N GLY A 809 17.93 19.40 -10.43
CA GLY A 809 16.84 20.21 -9.89
C GLY A 809 16.57 21.53 -10.63
N THR A 810 17.48 21.97 -11.47
CA THR A 810 17.34 23.25 -12.20
C THR A 810 16.74 23.09 -13.59
N GLY A 811 16.49 21.86 -13.96
CA GLY A 811 15.97 21.49 -15.26
C GLY A 811 17.06 21.19 -16.31
N LEU A 812 16.63 20.66 -17.47
CA LEU A 812 17.50 20.40 -18.63
C LEU A 812 18.00 21.72 -19.29
N THR A 813 18.33 22.75 -18.54
CA THR A 813 18.94 23.96 -19.10
C THR A 813 20.33 23.71 -19.62
N LYS A 814 20.86 22.47 -19.46
CA LYS A 814 22.20 22.11 -19.93
C LYS A 814 22.13 21.41 -21.27
N ASP A 815 22.17 22.18 -22.22
CA ASP A 815 22.92 22.07 -23.49
C ASP A 815 22.78 20.79 -24.30
N ASN A 816 22.14 20.96 -25.43
CA ASN A 816 22.15 20.10 -26.62
C ASN A 816 21.06 19.01 -26.70
N ILE A 817 20.15 18.81 -25.69
CA ILE A 817 18.99 17.95 -25.90
C ILE A 817 18.15 18.45 -27.09
N CYS A 818 18.09 19.74 -27.28
CA CYS A 818 17.41 20.38 -28.41
C CYS A 818 17.92 19.94 -29.78
N ASN A 819 19.19 19.51 -29.86
CA ASN A 819 19.74 18.94 -31.07
C ASN A 819 19.24 17.52 -31.35
N GLU A 820 18.70 16.86 -30.34
CA GLU A 820 18.20 15.49 -30.42
C GLU A 820 16.67 15.46 -30.54
N LEU A 821 16.02 16.63 -30.50
CA LEU A 821 14.56 16.78 -30.56
C LEU A 821 14.13 17.44 -31.86
N VAL A 822 13.08 16.93 -32.45
CA VAL A 822 12.27 17.65 -33.44
C VAL A 822 10.96 18.01 -32.74
N ILE A 823 10.80 19.27 -32.40
CA ILE A 823 9.70 19.79 -31.60
C ILE A 823 8.35 19.33 -32.15
N GLY A 824 7.53 18.74 -31.27
CA GLY A 824 6.22 18.17 -31.61
C GLY A 824 6.24 16.89 -32.45
N GLN A 825 7.40 16.30 -32.71
CA GLN A 825 7.54 15.14 -33.61
C GLN A 825 8.43 14.05 -33.00
N PRO A 826 7.92 13.22 -32.10
CA PRO A 826 8.74 12.18 -31.44
C PRO A 826 9.40 11.22 -32.43
N ALA A 827 8.66 10.71 -33.41
CA ALA A 827 9.21 9.76 -34.40
C ALA A 827 10.34 10.32 -35.27
N SER A 828 10.50 11.63 -35.32
CA SER A 828 11.60 12.32 -36.01
C SER A 828 12.74 12.76 -35.08
N SER A 829 12.54 12.64 -33.78
CA SER A 829 13.49 13.02 -32.74
C SER A 829 14.52 11.89 -32.52
N ALA A 830 15.80 12.24 -32.58
CA ALA A 830 16.89 11.26 -32.42
C ALA A 830 16.84 10.60 -31.03
N LEU A 831 16.46 11.34 -30.00
CA LEU A 831 16.28 10.83 -28.64
C LEU A 831 15.30 9.65 -28.62
N TYR A 832 14.07 9.83 -29.11
CA TYR A 832 13.04 8.80 -29.15
C TYR A 832 13.41 7.63 -30.07
N MET A 833 13.95 7.94 -31.27
CA MET A 833 14.37 6.89 -32.22
C MET A 833 15.44 5.95 -31.63
N ARG A 834 16.35 6.50 -30.81
CA ARG A 834 17.43 5.70 -30.22
C ARG A 834 16.96 4.93 -29.00
N ASP A 835 16.10 5.52 -28.17
CA ASP A 835 15.51 4.85 -27.02
C ASP A 835 14.61 3.67 -27.45
N SER A 836 13.87 3.83 -28.55
CA SER A 836 13.00 2.78 -29.12
C SER A 836 13.74 1.72 -29.94
N ALA A 837 15.01 1.95 -30.34
CA ALA A 837 15.77 1.01 -31.18
C ALA A 837 16.41 -0.10 -30.36
N ARG A 838 16.36 -1.34 -30.87
CA ARG A 838 17.10 -2.48 -30.32
C ARG A 838 17.72 -3.32 -31.45
N GLY A 839 18.90 -3.90 -31.16
CA GLY A 839 19.58 -4.80 -32.07
C GLY A 839 20.21 -4.12 -33.31
N ASN A 840 20.43 -2.81 -33.27
CA ASN A 840 21.07 -2.06 -34.34
C ASN A 840 21.94 -0.90 -33.78
N ASP A 841 22.66 -0.18 -34.66
CA ASP A 841 23.58 0.90 -34.28
C ASP A 841 22.89 2.16 -33.67
N LEU A 842 21.60 2.24 -33.71
CA LEU A 842 20.82 3.31 -33.08
C LEU A 842 20.48 3.03 -31.63
N GLN A 843 20.60 1.79 -31.19
CA GLN A 843 20.18 1.36 -29.86
C GLN A 843 20.83 2.21 -28.74
N MET A 844 19.98 2.69 -27.82
CA MET A 844 20.36 3.26 -26.52
C MET A 844 19.39 2.75 -25.43
N PRO A 845 19.89 2.32 -24.26
CA PRO A 845 21.31 2.08 -23.92
C PRO A 845 21.96 1.02 -24.82
N PRO A 846 23.29 1.11 -25.07
CA PRO A 846 23.95 0.18 -25.98
C PRO A 846 24.27 -1.20 -25.36
N LEU A 847 23.97 -1.40 -24.08
CA LEU A 847 24.29 -2.59 -23.29
C LEU A 847 23.10 -3.04 -22.44
N ALA A 848 23.07 -4.36 -22.18
CA ALA A 848 22.23 -5.00 -21.16
C ALA A 848 20.71 -4.79 -21.31
N THR A 849 20.21 -4.51 -22.51
CA THR A 849 18.79 -4.43 -22.82
C THR A 849 18.53 -4.92 -24.25
N LEU A 850 17.54 -5.80 -24.39
CA LEU A 850 17.14 -6.42 -25.66
C LEU A 850 15.77 -5.93 -26.14
N ILE A 851 14.95 -5.37 -25.24
CA ILE A 851 13.63 -4.84 -25.54
C ILE A 851 13.51 -3.39 -25.07
N PRO A 852 12.81 -2.52 -25.81
CA PRO A 852 12.54 -1.15 -25.37
C PRO A 852 11.64 -1.13 -24.14
N ASP A 853 11.71 -0.07 -23.35
CA ASP A 853 10.76 0.17 -22.27
C ASP A 853 9.41 0.61 -22.86
N ALA A 854 8.47 -0.33 -22.97
CA ALA A 854 7.15 -0.06 -23.54
C ALA A 854 6.28 0.87 -22.66
N ARG A 855 6.62 1.01 -21.38
CA ARG A 855 5.91 1.89 -20.45
C ARG A 855 6.42 3.34 -20.56
N GLU A 856 7.72 3.53 -20.75
CA GLU A 856 8.35 4.85 -20.80
C GLU A 856 8.30 5.52 -22.18
N LEU A 857 8.39 4.75 -23.24
CA LEU A 857 8.35 5.30 -24.61
C LEU A 857 7.13 6.18 -24.88
N PRO A 858 5.89 5.85 -24.45
CA PRO A 858 4.74 6.75 -24.58
C PRO A 858 4.90 8.06 -23.81
N ILE A 859 5.53 8.04 -22.64
CA ILE A 859 5.75 9.25 -21.81
C ILE A 859 6.71 10.19 -22.52
N THR A 860 7.82 9.67 -22.98
CA THR A 860 8.80 10.43 -23.79
C THR A 860 8.17 10.97 -25.09
N ALA A 861 7.34 10.15 -25.78
CA ALA A 861 6.65 10.59 -27.00
C ALA A 861 5.65 11.72 -26.71
N ASN A 862 4.87 11.61 -25.65
CA ASN A 862 3.89 12.62 -25.23
C ASN A 862 4.58 13.91 -24.81
N TRP A 863 5.69 13.80 -24.06
CA TRP A 863 6.49 14.96 -23.72
C TRP A 863 7.00 15.69 -24.96
N ILE A 864 7.63 15.00 -25.90
CA ILE A 864 8.13 15.60 -27.16
C ILE A 864 6.96 16.21 -27.96
N SER A 865 5.79 15.53 -28.02
CA SER A 865 4.60 16.01 -28.72
C SER A 865 4.04 17.29 -28.11
N SER A 866 4.17 17.47 -26.80
CA SER A 866 3.68 18.66 -26.07
C SER A 866 4.60 19.88 -26.24
N LEU A 867 5.83 19.70 -26.70
CA LEU A 867 6.79 20.78 -26.86
C LEU A 867 6.40 21.74 -28.00
N THR A 868 6.33 23.02 -27.69
CA THR A 868 6.17 24.12 -28.67
C THR A 868 7.47 24.85 -28.93
N THR A 869 8.40 24.76 -28.00
CA THR A 869 9.77 25.28 -28.08
C THR A 869 10.73 24.26 -27.50
N CYS A 870 12.02 24.46 -27.64
CA CYS A 870 12.99 23.66 -26.91
C CYS A 870 12.86 23.89 -25.40
N PRO A 871 12.79 22.85 -24.60
CA PRO A 871 12.59 22.93 -23.15
C PRO A 871 13.79 23.54 -22.43
#